data_be754083c4c8b2097fb52cdba9414f0b
#
_entry.id   be754083c4c8b2097fb52cdba9414f0b
#
_cell.length_a   1.000
_cell.length_b   1.000
_cell.length_c   1.000
_cell.angle_alpha   90.00
_cell.angle_beta   90.00
_cell.angle_gamma   90.00
#
_symmetry.space_group_name_H-M   'P 1'
#
loop_
_entity.id
_entity.type
_entity.pdbx_description
1 polymer ?
#
loop_
_entity_poly.entity_id
_entity_poly.type
_entity_poly.pdbx_seq_one_letter_code
_entity_poly.pdbx_strand_id
1 'polypeptide(L)'
;MQEQTLVRIIENFHQRGTETAFVCRRGYRILRWSYRMVADSASQLARELSLRGIGKGDRVILWGDDCAEWVVSFFACILRGAVVVPMDRTASLEFVRRVCRQVEPRLCIASRAQPLIDPDLPSITLEELPCLVVGHSASLMDLPDLKGEDTVEIVFTSGTTADPKGVVLSHKNILTNLAPLEREISKYLKYERWVHPLRFLNVLPLSHVFGQFLGLFIPQILGSTVIFHDTLNPSEIIRTIKKERISVLVTVPRVMETLQTKLERDLEASGMLQKFRKEFDEAAGTGFLKRWWRFRRTHRQFGWKFWAFISGGASLRAGTEQFWGRLGFAVIQGYGLTETTSLISINHPFRLGTGSIGKILPGREVKLAEDGEILVRGESIAKSYVQGQDLRSVAGTEGWFHTGDIGALDEQGNLYFKGRRKNVIVGPEGMNIYPEDLEIALRSQPEVRDCIVLELQREGKSEACAVLIFRNKNQTPEPVIERANQTLAEFQRIRRFVVWPDEDFPRTSTQKPQISAIQDYIHTCFQTIAHPESSGEMLADLIRRITGRDVEGLSHASNLTKDLNLSSIERVELLSALEDRFQLDLNESRFTSASTIGDIETMLREPERQRTNFQYPRWTQSLFFSALRTVVYYLLSWPATMLMACPKIRGRENLKDLRGPLLFVANHVTQVDIGFILAALPLRYRHRLAVAMLGELLQEMRYPPASVPFIRRFIEKLSYGLVVSLFNVFPLPQKTGFRQSFAFAGESVDRGYSLLVFPEGRRTQNGALSPFQAGIGLLAGNLGIPVVPIKIEGLFELKKARKKLARPGSVSVAIGSAARFEAGADPLKIAKDLEVAIQSL
;
A
#
# COMPACT_ATOMS: atom_id res chain seq x y z
N MET A 1 -10.42 -34.15 -14.62
CA MET A 1 -10.63 -33.84 -13.20
C MET A 1 -9.96 -32.54 -12.77
N GLN A 2 -8.74 -32.19 -13.27
CA GLN A 2 -8.04 -30.94 -12.94
C GLN A 2 -8.75 -29.67 -13.44
N GLU A 3 -9.49 -29.72 -14.55
CA GLU A 3 -10.27 -28.57 -15.06
C GLU A 3 -11.37 -28.03 -14.11
N GLN A 4 -11.77 -28.84 -13.12
CA GLN A 4 -12.80 -28.46 -12.14
C GLN A 4 -12.26 -27.90 -10.84
N THR A 5 -10.93 -27.69 -10.75
CA THR A 5 -10.28 -27.17 -9.54
C THR A 5 -9.39 -25.95 -9.85
N LEU A 6 -9.08 -25.16 -8.83
CA LEU A 6 -8.18 -24.00 -8.97
C LEU A 6 -6.72 -24.38 -9.28
N VAL A 7 -6.37 -25.66 -9.24
CA VAL A 7 -5.03 -26.15 -9.61
C VAL A 7 -4.67 -25.74 -11.04
N ARG A 8 -5.65 -25.67 -11.96
CA ARG A 8 -5.47 -25.20 -13.34
C ARG A 8 -4.80 -23.81 -13.44
N ILE A 9 -4.98 -22.95 -12.42
CA ILE A 9 -4.37 -21.63 -12.43
C ILE A 9 -2.85 -21.74 -12.30
N ILE A 10 -2.35 -22.64 -11.47
CA ILE A 10 -0.91 -22.87 -11.31
C ILE A 10 -0.30 -23.45 -12.60
N GLU A 11 -1.01 -24.33 -13.28
CA GLU A 11 -0.58 -24.86 -14.59
C GLU A 11 -0.47 -23.74 -15.62
N ASN A 12 -1.43 -22.82 -15.66
CA ASN A 12 -1.37 -21.63 -16.51
C ASN A 12 -0.18 -20.72 -16.14
N PHE A 13 0.18 -20.62 -14.86
CA PHE A 13 1.34 -19.85 -14.43
C PHE A 13 2.65 -20.42 -15.00
N HIS A 14 2.82 -21.72 -15.03
CA HIS A 14 3.98 -22.36 -15.68
C HIS A 14 4.07 -22.01 -17.18
N GLN A 15 2.93 -21.97 -17.88
CA GLN A 15 2.89 -21.63 -19.31
C GLN A 15 3.33 -20.19 -19.59
N ARG A 16 3.00 -19.22 -18.68
CA ARG A 16 3.39 -17.81 -18.81
C ARG A 16 4.86 -17.54 -18.47
N GLY A 17 5.50 -18.44 -17.79
CA GLY A 17 6.97 -18.47 -17.58
C GLY A 17 7.51 -17.23 -16.85
N THR A 18 8.40 -16.48 -17.50
CA THR A 18 9.17 -15.39 -16.90
C THR A 18 8.46 -14.03 -16.89
N GLU A 19 7.23 -13.94 -17.39
CA GLU A 19 6.44 -12.72 -17.31
C GLU A 19 6.17 -12.34 -15.84
N THR A 20 6.17 -11.03 -15.53
CA THR A 20 5.93 -10.57 -14.16
C THR A 20 4.46 -10.73 -13.78
N ALA A 21 4.19 -11.53 -12.77
CA ALA A 21 2.85 -11.74 -12.21
C ALA A 21 2.53 -10.73 -11.11
N PHE A 22 3.42 -10.61 -10.13
CA PHE A 22 3.20 -9.78 -8.95
C PHE A 22 4.36 -8.86 -8.67
N VAL A 23 4.03 -7.67 -8.18
CA VAL A 23 4.97 -6.66 -7.71
C VAL A 23 4.50 -6.21 -6.34
N CYS A 24 5.35 -6.32 -5.34
CA CYS A 24 5.07 -5.85 -3.99
C CYS A 24 6.23 -5.00 -3.48
N ARG A 25 5.93 -4.10 -2.56
CA ARG A 25 6.92 -3.28 -1.88
C ARG A 25 7.23 -3.90 -0.52
N ARG A 26 8.52 -4.00 -0.20
CA ARG A 26 8.99 -4.39 1.13
C ARG A 26 10.04 -3.38 1.59
N GLY A 27 9.68 -2.57 2.57
CA GLY A 27 10.49 -1.43 2.96
C GLY A 27 10.77 -0.51 1.76
N TYR A 28 12.03 -0.31 1.42
CA TYR A 28 12.42 0.52 0.27
C TYR A 28 12.63 -0.25 -1.04
N ARG A 29 12.44 -1.57 -1.05
CA ARG A 29 12.63 -2.43 -2.22
C ARG A 29 11.32 -2.74 -2.94
N ILE A 30 11.42 -2.99 -4.25
CA ILE A 30 10.32 -3.44 -5.11
C ILE A 30 10.65 -4.86 -5.56
N LEU A 31 9.95 -5.84 -5.00
CA LEU A 31 10.11 -7.24 -5.33
C LEU A 31 9.20 -7.58 -6.51
N ARG A 32 9.78 -8.23 -7.51
CA ARG A 32 9.08 -8.67 -8.74
C ARG A 32 9.11 -10.18 -8.81
N TRP A 33 7.93 -10.78 -8.89
CA TRP A 33 7.75 -12.21 -9.00
C TRP A 33 7.20 -12.56 -10.37
N SER A 34 7.88 -13.46 -11.09
CA SER A 34 7.34 -13.98 -12.33
C SER A 34 6.28 -15.05 -12.07
N TYR A 35 5.46 -15.33 -13.07
CA TYR A 35 4.49 -16.42 -13.02
C TYR A 35 5.13 -17.74 -12.63
N ARG A 36 6.27 -18.07 -13.26
CA ARG A 36 7.04 -19.28 -12.95
C ARG A 36 7.53 -19.29 -11.50
N MET A 37 8.10 -18.19 -11.00
CA MET A 37 8.55 -18.12 -9.60
C MET A 37 7.40 -18.40 -8.62
N VAL A 38 6.20 -17.87 -8.87
CA VAL A 38 5.04 -18.12 -8.03
C VAL A 38 4.63 -19.59 -8.08
N ALA A 39 4.54 -20.18 -9.27
CA ALA A 39 4.16 -21.58 -9.44
C ALA A 39 5.17 -22.53 -8.82
N ASP A 40 6.47 -22.30 -9.06
CA ASP A 40 7.55 -23.12 -8.50
C ASP A 40 7.55 -23.03 -6.97
N SER A 41 7.46 -21.82 -6.40
CA SER A 41 7.43 -21.62 -4.95
C SER A 41 6.17 -22.18 -4.30
N ALA A 42 5.00 -22.10 -4.97
CA ALA A 42 3.76 -22.71 -4.47
C ALA A 42 3.87 -24.24 -4.42
N SER A 43 4.46 -24.85 -5.45
CA SER A 43 4.71 -26.30 -5.51
C SER A 43 5.71 -26.74 -4.44
N GLN A 44 6.79 -25.98 -4.26
CA GLN A 44 7.80 -26.24 -3.22
C GLN A 44 7.22 -26.10 -1.80
N LEU A 45 6.42 -25.06 -1.55
CA LEU A 45 5.76 -24.87 -0.26
C LEU A 45 4.71 -25.97 -0.02
N ALA A 46 3.98 -26.41 -1.04
CA ALA A 46 3.05 -27.53 -0.91
C ALA A 46 3.76 -28.82 -0.44
N ARG A 47 5.02 -29.04 -0.85
CA ARG A 47 5.83 -30.17 -0.33
C ARG A 47 6.21 -29.96 1.12
N GLU A 48 6.64 -28.76 1.50
CA GLU A 48 6.93 -28.44 2.89
C GLU A 48 5.69 -28.64 3.78
N LEU A 49 4.51 -28.20 3.34
CA LEU A 49 3.24 -28.43 4.02
C LEU A 49 2.96 -29.94 4.19
N SER A 50 3.24 -30.73 3.15
CA SER A 50 3.11 -32.19 3.22
C SER A 50 4.04 -32.81 4.28
N LEU A 51 5.30 -32.36 4.32
CA LEU A 51 6.29 -32.84 5.33
C LEU A 51 5.85 -32.49 6.76
N ARG A 52 5.13 -31.39 6.93
CA ARG A 52 4.52 -30.99 8.22
C ARG A 52 3.20 -31.71 8.53
N GLY A 53 2.78 -32.64 7.69
CA GLY A 53 1.55 -33.41 7.87
C GLY A 53 0.28 -32.62 7.53
N ILE A 54 0.38 -31.50 6.79
CA ILE A 54 -0.78 -30.72 6.33
C ILE A 54 -1.32 -31.38 5.06
N GLY A 55 -2.60 -31.71 5.06
CA GLY A 55 -3.28 -32.41 3.97
C GLY A 55 -4.68 -31.85 3.69
N LYS A 56 -5.45 -32.65 2.90
CA LYS A 56 -6.79 -32.29 2.49
C LYS A 56 -7.73 -32.08 3.68
N GLY A 57 -8.39 -30.92 3.71
CA GLY A 57 -9.34 -30.53 4.74
C GLY A 57 -8.73 -29.90 5.99
N ASP A 58 -7.40 -29.92 6.14
CA ASP A 58 -6.73 -29.22 7.25
C ASP A 58 -6.85 -27.70 7.06
N ARG A 59 -7.15 -26.97 8.14
CA ARG A 59 -7.30 -25.52 8.11
C ARG A 59 -5.97 -24.84 8.39
N VAL A 60 -5.65 -23.84 7.57
CA VAL A 60 -4.44 -23.03 7.63
C VAL A 60 -4.82 -21.57 7.74
N ILE A 61 -4.44 -20.90 8.84
CA ILE A 61 -4.57 -19.44 8.95
C ILE A 61 -3.55 -18.79 8.03
N LEU A 62 -3.99 -17.83 7.22
CA LEU A 62 -3.12 -17.01 6.39
C LEU A 62 -3.30 -15.54 6.77
N TRP A 63 -2.35 -14.98 7.54
CA TRP A 63 -2.51 -13.68 8.19
C TRP A 63 -1.33 -12.75 7.90
N GLY A 64 -1.52 -11.78 7.03
CA GLY A 64 -0.43 -10.87 6.67
C GLY A 64 -0.75 -9.87 5.58
N ASP A 65 0.31 -9.19 5.13
CA ASP A 65 0.24 -8.20 4.06
C ASP A 65 0.00 -8.84 2.70
N ASP A 66 -0.63 -8.09 1.80
CA ASP A 66 -0.81 -8.48 0.40
C ASP A 66 0.54 -8.48 -0.31
N CYS A 67 1.05 -9.65 -0.60
CA CYS A 67 2.34 -9.85 -1.24
C CYS A 67 2.36 -11.15 -2.07
N ALA A 68 3.42 -11.35 -2.84
CA ALA A 68 3.55 -12.56 -3.65
C ALA A 68 3.66 -13.83 -2.78
N GLU A 69 4.27 -13.74 -1.61
CA GLU A 69 4.39 -14.83 -0.65
C GLU A 69 3.03 -15.24 -0.07
N TRP A 70 2.11 -14.28 0.13
CA TRP A 70 0.72 -14.56 0.48
C TRP A 70 0.04 -15.40 -0.63
N VAL A 71 0.22 -14.99 -1.90
CA VAL A 71 -0.32 -15.70 -3.07
C VAL A 71 0.28 -17.09 -3.20
N VAL A 72 1.59 -17.24 -3.00
CA VAL A 72 2.29 -18.53 -2.98
C VAL A 72 1.69 -19.45 -1.90
N SER A 73 1.46 -18.92 -0.69
CA SER A 73 0.90 -19.66 0.44
C SER A 73 -0.54 -20.12 0.14
N PHE A 74 -1.35 -19.23 -0.42
CA PHE A 74 -2.72 -19.52 -0.82
C PHE A 74 -2.76 -20.70 -1.83
N PHE A 75 -1.95 -20.63 -2.89
CA PHE A 75 -1.91 -21.69 -3.89
C PHE A 75 -1.24 -22.98 -3.39
N ALA A 76 -0.26 -22.89 -2.48
CA ALA A 76 0.33 -24.09 -1.85
C ALA A 76 -0.69 -24.86 -1.04
N CYS A 77 -1.56 -24.17 -0.28
CA CYS A 77 -2.69 -24.79 0.42
C CYS A 77 -3.66 -25.44 -0.56
N ILE A 78 -4.01 -24.77 -1.66
CA ILE A 78 -4.87 -25.33 -2.72
C ILE A 78 -4.26 -26.61 -3.30
N LEU A 79 -2.97 -26.64 -3.60
CA LEU A 79 -2.28 -27.83 -4.12
C LEU A 79 -2.30 -29.00 -3.12
N ARG A 80 -2.37 -28.74 -1.83
CA ARG A 80 -2.51 -29.75 -0.77
C ARG A 80 -3.96 -30.11 -0.42
N GLY A 81 -4.94 -29.38 -0.97
CA GLY A 81 -6.34 -29.48 -0.57
C GLY A 81 -6.60 -28.98 0.85
N ALA A 82 -5.67 -28.21 1.42
CA ALA A 82 -5.86 -27.56 2.71
C ALA A 82 -6.79 -26.35 2.56
N VAL A 83 -7.58 -26.08 3.59
CA VAL A 83 -8.55 -25.00 3.63
C VAL A 83 -7.89 -23.72 4.16
N VAL A 84 -7.83 -22.68 3.34
CA VAL A 84 -7.29 -21.40 3.74
C VAL A 84 -8.29 -20.63 4.59
N VAL A 85 -7.83 -20.05 5.70
CA VAL A 85 -8.60 -19.11 6.52
C VAL A 85 -7.88 -17.76 6.47
N PRO A 86 -8.23 -16.91 5.48
CA PRO A 86 -7.53 -15.65 5.27
C PRO A 86 -7.96 -14.63 6.32
N MET A 87 -6.98 -13.99 6.97
CA MET A 87 -7.17 -12.96 7.99
C MET A 87 -6.68 -11.62 7.48
N ASP A 88 -7.46 -10.57 7.75
CA ASP A 88 -7.04 -9.21 7.44
C ASP A 88 -5.81 -8.82 8.28
N ARG A 89 -4.85 -8.13 7.66
CA ARG A 89 -3.62 -7.67 8.35
C ARG A 89 -3.92 -6.79 9.56
N THR A 90 -5.03 -6.07 9.54
CA THR A 90 -5.47 -5.17 10.62
C THR A 90 -6.37 -5.85 11.66
N ALA A 91 -6.66 -7.15 11.50
CA ALA A 91 -7.47 -7.91 12.44
C ALA A 91 -6.81 -7.93 13.83
N SER A 92 -7.60 -7.75 14.88
CA SER A 92 -7.09 -7.83 16.24
C SER A 92 -6.74 -9.28 16.60
N LEU A 93 -5.71 -9.46 17.43
CA LEU A 93 -5.31 -10.79 17.91
C LEU A 93 -6.47 -11.55 18.58
N GLU A 94 -7.33 -10.83 19.30
CA GLU A 94 -8.51 -11.42 19.93
C GLU A 94 -9.52 -11.96 18.91
N PHE A 95 -9.76 -11.20 17.83
CA PHE A 95 -10.61 -11.67 16.73
C PHE A 95 -10.03 -12.92 16.08
N VAL A 96 -8.73 -12.93 15.77
CA VAL A 96 -8.07 -14.09 15.17
C VAL A 96 -8.13 -15.31 16.11
N ARG A 97 -7.93 -15.13 17.42
CA ARG A 97 -8.09 -16.20 18.41
C ARG A 97 -9.51 -16.76 18.48
N ARG A 98 -10.54 -15.90 18.32
CA ARG A 98 -11.93 -16.36 18.24
C ARG A 98 -12.19 -17.20 16.98
N VAL A 99 -11.62 -16.79 15.84
CA VAL A 99 -11.67 -17.57 14.61
C VAL A 99 -10.94 -18.92 14.78
N CYS A 100 -9.74 -18.92 15.35
CA CYS A 100 -8.98 -20.16 15.60
C CYS A 100 -9.77 -21.18 16.44
N ARG A 101 -10.51 -20.71 17.47
CA ARG A 101 -11.37 -21.61 18.27
C ARG A 101 -12.50 -22.25 17.47
N GLN A 102 -12.97 -21.61 16.40
CA GLN A 102 -14.05 -22.17 15.53
C GLN A 102 -13.50 -23.11 14.47
N VAL A 103 -12.31 -22.80 13.91
CA VAL A 103 -11.78 -23.55 12.76
C VAL A 103 -10.69 -24.56 13.15
N GLU A 104 -10.16 -24.51 14.37
CA GLU A 104 -9.11 -25.42 14.88
C GLU A 104 -7.97 -25.59 13.85
N PRO A 105 -7.21 -24.54 13.56
CA PRO A 105 -6.19 -24.59 12.50
C PRO A 105 -5.01 -25.47 12.92
N ARG A 106 -4.41 -26.18 11.96
CA ARG A 106 -3.20 -26.98 12.18
C ARG A 106 -1.91 -26.22 11.92
N LEU A 107 -1.99 -25.07 11.23
CA LEU A 107 -0.84 -24.23 10.90
C LEU A 107 -1.28 -22.78 10.78
N CYS A 108 -0.38 -21.86 11.14
CA CYS A 108 -0.48 -20.44 10.85
C CYS A 108 0.64 -20.02 9.89
N ILE A 109 0.31 -19.35 8.80
CA ILE A 109 1.27 -18.67 7.91
C ILE A 109 1.02 -17.17 8.07
N ALA A 110 1.97 -16.44 8.64
CA ALA A 110 1.77 -15.05 9.00
C ALA A 110 2.95 -14.15 8.61
N SER A 111 2.67 -12.85 8.39
CA SER A 111 3.73 -11.84 8.29
C SER A 111 4.43 -11.68 9.64
N ARG A 112 5.72 -11.39 9.63
CA ARG A 112 6.54 -11.16 10.83
C ARG A 112 5.98 -10.09 11.77
N ALA A 113 5.30 -9.09 11.19
CA ALA A 113 4.66 -8.02 11.95
C ALA A 113 3.45 -8.47 12.78
N GLN A 114 2.90 -9.66 12.52
CA GLN A 114 1.74 -10.16 13.24
C GLN A 114 2.15 -10.82 14.57
N PRO A 115 1.36 -10.59 15.63
CA PRO A 115 1.64 -11.21 16.91
C PRO A 115 1.40 -12.72 16.87
N LEU A 116 2.09 -13.46 17.72
CA LEU A 116 1.89 -14.90 17.88
C LEU A 116 0.47 -15.18 18.43
N ILE A 117 -0.28 -16.04 17.72
CA ILE A 117 -1.65 -16.40 18.10
C ILE A 117 -1.63 -17.29 19.34
N ASP A 118 -0.86 -18.38 19.27
CA ASP A 118 -0.72 -19.42 20.29
C ASP A 118 0.69 -20.01 20.15
N PRO A 119 1.45 -20.20 21.26
CA PRO A 119 2.76 -20.85 21.23
C PRO A 119 2.74 -22.29 20.72
N ASP A 120 1.63 -23.01 20.92
CA ASP A 120 1.50 -24.42 20.52
C ASP A 120 1.06 -24.58 19.05
N LEU A 121 0.60 -23.52 18.39
CA LEU A 121 0.22 -23.56 16.98
C LEU A 121 1.47 -23.41 16.09
N PRO A 122 1.84 -24.43 15.30
CA PRO A 122 2.95 -24.32 14.36
C PRO A 122 2.78 -23.12 13.43
N SER A 123 3.89 -22.41 13.17
CA SER A 123 3.85 -21.22 12.33
C SER A 123 4.94 -21.20 11.27
N ILE A 124 4.67 -20.49 10.16
CA ILE A 124 5.60 -20.14 9.09
C ILE A 124 5.54 -18.62 8.88
N THR A 125 6.69 -17.96 8.80
CA THR A 125 6.80 -16.54 8.51
C THR A 125 6.79 -16.31 6.99
N LEU A 126 5.89 -15.46 6.47
CA LEU A 126 5.78 -15.17 5.04
C LEU A 126 7.10 -14.68 4.45
N GLU A 127 7.83 -13.81 5.16
CA GLU A 127 9.09 -13.24 4.70
C GLU A 127 10.24 -14.26 4.61
N GLU A 128 10.15 -15.36 5.32
CA GLU A 128 11.14 -16.44 5.33
C GLU A 128 10.85 -17.53 4.31
N LEU A 129 9.67 -17.50 3.71
CA LEU A 129 9.19 -18.48 2.76
C LEU A 129 10.19 -18.72 1.59
N PRO A 130 10.78 -17.70 0.94
CA PRO A 130 11.75 -17.93 -0.12
C PRO A 130 13.00 -18.74 0.33
N CYS A 131 13.38 -18.62 1.60
CA CYS A 131 14.49 -19.41 2.16
C CYS A 131 14.05 -20.82 2.56
N LEU A 132 12.85 -20.94 3.12
CA LEU A 132 12.27 -22.20 3.57
C LEU A 132 12.12 -23.22 2.43
N VAL A 133 11.70 -22.74 1.25
CA VAL A 133 11.41 -23.64 0.11
C VAL A 133 12.64 -24.02 -0.70
N VAL A 134 13.83 -23.48 -0.40
CA VAL A 134 15.08 -23.82 -1.10
C VAL A 134 15.39 -25.29 -0.91
N GLY A 135 15.63 -26.01 -2.02
CA GLY A 135 15.95 -27.45 -2.01
C GLY A 135 14.76 -28.38 -2.25
N HIS A 136 13.53 -27.89 -2.12
CA HIS A 136 12.35 -28.65 -2.53
C HIS A 136 12.18 -28.66 -4.05
N SER A 137 11.68 -29.78 -4.59
CA SER A 137 11.36 -29.86 -6.03
C SER A 137 10.12 -29.03 -6.34
N ALA A 138 10.16 -28.32 -7.46
CA ALA A 138 9.03 -27.56 -7.98
C ALA A 138 8.03 -28.40 -8.81
N SER A 139 8.22 -29.72 -8.91
CA SER A 139 7.31 -30.60 -9.65
C SER A 139 5.95 -30.70 -8.95
N LEU A 140 4.88 -30.68 -9.73
CA LEU A 140 3.49 -30.87 -9.28
C LEU A 140 3.15 -32.35 -8.94
N MET A 141 4.12 -33.21 -8.72
CA MET A 141 3.86 -34.64 -8.41
C MET A 141 3.22 -34.77 -7.01
N ASP A 142 2.39 -35.80 -6.84
CA ASP A 142 1.70 -36.15 -5.58
C ASP A 142 0.60 -35.16 -5.12
N LEU A 143 -0.22 -34.68 -6.07
CA LEU A 143 -1.42 -33.94 -5.72
C LEU A 143 -2.49 -34.88 -5.15
N PRO A 144 -3.21 -34.47 -4.08
CA PRO A 144 -4.35 -35.23 -3.56
C PRO A 144 -5.50 -35.27 -4.61
N ASP A 145 -6.40 -36.24 -4.49
CA ASP A 145 -7.62 -36.26 -5.30
C ASP A 145 -8.56 -35.13 -4.89
N LEU A 146 -8.55 -34.04 -5.69
CA LEU A 146 -9.33 -32.82 -5.44
C LEU A 146 -10.57 -32.81 -6.35
N LYS A 147 -11.70 -32.41 -5.75
CA LYS A 147 -12.99 -32.26 -6.44
C LYS A 147 -13.46 -30.82 -6.41
N GLY A 148 -14.34 -30.47 -7.35
CA GLY A 148 -14.93 -29.12 -7.40
C GLY A 148 -15.67 -28.71 -6.13
N GLU A 149 -16.23 -29.67 -5.41
CA GLU A 149 -16.98 -29.44 -4.18
C GLU A 149 -16.10 -29.33 -2.92
N ASP A 150 -14.80 -29.64 -3.02
CA ASP A 150 -13.88 -29.49 -1.89
C ASP A 150 -13.76 -28.04 -1.49
N THR A 151 -13.69 -27.80 -0.18
CA THR A 151 -13.55 -26.46 0.38
C THR A 151 -12.15 -25.91 0.11
N VAL A 152 -12.08 -24.70 -0.39
CA VAL A 152 -10.84 -23.96 -0.64
C VAL A 152 -10.52 -23.03 0.51
N GLU A 153 -11.53 -22.29 0.97
CA GLU A 153 -11.33 -21.28 2.00
C GLU A 153 -12.58 -21.07 2.85
N ILE A 154 -12.35 -20.53 4.05
CA ILE A 154 -13.39 -20.03 4.95
C ILE A 154 -13.11 -18.56 5.22
N VAL A 155 -13.94 -17.70 4.64
CA VAL A 155 -13.76 -16.24 4.75
C VAL A 155 -14.63 -15.68 5.85
N PHE A 156 -14.01 -15.15 6.91
CA PHE A 156 -14.73 -14.54 8.02
C PHE A 156 -15.07 -13.09 7.71
N THR A 157 -16.34 -12.76 7.86
CA THR A 157 -16.83 -11.40 7.75
C THR A 157 -16.79 -10.72 9.12
N SER A 158 -16.35 -9.46 9.16
CA SER A 158 -16.37 -8.62 10.36
C SER A 158 -17.82 -8.22 10.71
N GLY A 159 -18.61 -9.16 11.19
CA GLY A 159 -19.93 -8.85 11.75
C GLY A 159 -19.76 -8.10 13.06
N THR A 160 -20.60 -7.10 13.29
CA THR A 160 -20.69 -6.33 14.54
C THR A 160 -21.22 -7.14 15.74
N THR A 161 -21.58 -8.40 15.53
CA THR A 161 -22.13 -9.33 16.52
C THR A 161 -21.03 -10.21 17.12
N ALA A 162 -21.25 -10.68 18.34
CA ALA A 162 -20.26 -11.31 19.23
C ALA A 162 -19.46 -12.50 18.61
N ASP A 163 -20.02 -13.27 17.69
CA ASP A 163 -19.36 -14.43 17.10
C ASP A 163 -19.02 -14.23 15.62
N PRO A 164 -17.73 -14.43 15.22
CA PRO A 164 -17.32 -14.38 13.82
C PRO A 164 -18.11 -15.41 12.98
N LYS A 165 -18.54 -15.00 11.77
CA LYS A 165 -19.28 -15.83 10.83
C LYS A 165 -18.41 -16.12 9.62
N GLY A 166 -18.04 -17.38 9.41
CA GLY A 166 -17.18 -17.81 8.32
C GLY A 166 -17.98 -18.37 7.13
N VAL A 167 -17.80 -17.82 5.94
CA VAL A 167 -18.41 -18.29 4.69
C VAL A 167 -17.53 -19.36 4.09
N VAL A 168 -18.07 -20.55 3.84
CA VAL A 168 -17.36 -21.71 3.28
C VAL A 168 -17.43 -21.69 1.75
N LEU A 169 -16.28 -21.56 1.09
CA LEU A 169 -16.18 -21.48 -0.37
C LEU A 169 -15.44 -22.69 -0.93
N SER A 170 -16.01 -23.30 -1.98
CA SER A 170 -15.44 -24.44 -2.70
C SER A 170 -14.73 -23.99 -4.00
N HIS A 171 -13.95 -24.89 -4.59
CA HIS A 171 -13.38 -24.70 -5.92
C HIS A 171 -14.47 -24.36 -6.95
N LYS A 172 -15.60 -25.08 -6.89
CA LYS A 172 -16.73 -24.88 -7.79
C LYS A 172 -17.34 -23.49 -7.67
N ASN A 173 -17.54 -22.98 -6.45
CA ASN A 173 -18.09 -21.64 -6.25
C ASN A 173 -17.23 -20.57 -6.96
N ILE A 174 -15.90 -20.62 -6.76
CA ILE A 174 -14.95 -19.66 -7.35
C ILE A 174 -14.92 -19.82 -8.87
N LEU A 175 -14.79 -21.03 -9.39
CA LEU A 175 -14.70 -21.28 -10.84
C LEU A 175 -15.98 -20.91 -11.59
N THR A 176 -17.16 -21.19 -11.00
CA THR A 176 -18.46 -20.79 -11.58
C THR A 176 -18.57 -19.26 -11.68
N ASN A 177 -17.97 -18.55 -10.74
CA ASN A 177 -17.93 -17.10 -10.76
C ASN A 177 -16.94 -16.55 -11.80
N LEU A 178 -15.80 -17.20 -12.02
CA LEU A 178 -14.79 -16.81 -12.98
C LEU A 178 -15.16 -17.13 -14.44
N ALA A 179 -15.82 -18.27 -14.70
CA ALA A 179 -16.06 -18.76 -16.06
C ALA A 179 -16.79 -17.77 -17.00
N PRO A 180 -17.84 -17.03 -16.59
CA PRO A 180 -18.45 -16.01 -17.45
C PRO A 180 -17.51 -14.87 -17.81
N LEU A 181 -16.68 -14.45 -16.86
CA LEU A 181 -15.69 -13.38 -17.05
C LEU A 181 -14.56 -13.84 -17.99
N GLU A 182 -14.09 -15.07 -17.84
CA GLU A 182 -13.10 -15.68 -18.71
C GLU A 182 -13.57 -15.73 -20.16
N ARG A 183 -14.83 -16.15 -20.40
CA ARG A 183 -15.46 -16.14 -21.73
C ARG A 183 -15.58 -14.73 -22.32
N GLU A 184 -15.94 -13.75 -21.51
CA GLU A 184 -16.05 -12.36 -21.99
C GLU A 184 -14.66 -11.77 -22.27
N ILE A 185 -13.69 -11.93 -21.37
CA ILE A 185 -12.31 -11.48 -21.50
C ILE A 185 -11.64 -12.07 -22.74
N SER A 186 -11.88 -13.36 -23.05
CA SER A 186 -11.27 -14.04 -24.20
C SER A 186 -11.53 -13.36 -25.53
N LYS A 187 -12.67 -12.67 -25.67
CA LYS A 187 -13.04 -11.92 -26.88
C LYS A 187 -12.11 -10.72 -27.11
N TYR A 188 -11.51 -10.19 -26.04
CA TYR A 188 -10.70 -8.98 -26.06
C TYR A 188 -9.20 -9.25 -25.97
N LEU A 189 -8.74 -10.46 -25.70
CA LEU A 189 -7.31 -10.81 -25.61
C LEU A 189 -6.50 -10.45 -26.87
N LYS A 190 -7.13 -10.51 -28.05
CA LYS A 190 -6.47 -10.10 -29.30
C LYS A 190 -6.12 -8.60 -29.33
N TYR A 191 -6.87 -7.77 -28.63
CA TYR A 191 -6.62 -6.33 -28.52
C TYR A 191 -5.66 -6.01 -27.37
N GLU A 192 -5.69 -6.80 -26.30
CA GLU A 192 -4.80 -6.69 -25.15
C GLU A 192 -3.33 -6.82 -25.57
N ARG A 193 -3.02 -7.66 -26.57
CA ARG A 193 -1.66 -7.84 -27.13
C ARG A 193 -0.95 -6.52 -27.50
N TRP A 194 -1.68 -5.48 -27.87
CA TRP A 194 -1.11 -4.17 -28.23
C TRP A 194 -0.71 -3.33 -27.01
N VAL A 195 -1.27 -3.60 -25.86
CA VAL A 195 -1.05 -2.84 -24.61
C VAL A 195 -0.41 -3.70 -23.51
N HIS A 196 -0.12 -4.95 -23.84
CA HIS A 196 0.46 -5.95 -22.93
C HIS A 196 1.79 -5.47 -22.29
N PRO A 197 2.05 -5.81 -21.03
CA PRO A 197 1.09 -6.35 -20.07
C PRO A 197 0.17 -5.25 -19.54
N LEU A 198 -1.10 -5.58 -19.34
CA LEU A 198 -1.97 -4.76 -18.50
C LEU A 198 -1.44 -4.80 -17.06
N ARG A 199 -1.49 -3.68 -16.37
CA ARG A 199 -1.00 -3.55 -15.00
C ARG A 199 -2.11 -3.09 -14.08
N PHE A 200 -2.40 -3.89 -13.08
CA PHE A 200 -3.41 -3.63 -12.06
C PHE A 200 -2.73 -3.13 -10.80
N LEU A 201 -3.17 -1.98 -10.30
CA LEU A 201 -2.85 -1.55 -8.95
C LEU A 201 -3.96 -2.02 -8.03
N ASN A 202 -3.65 -2.92 -7.12
CA ASN A 202 -4.60 -3.44 -6.14
C ASN A 202 -4.35 -2.81 -4.78
N VAL A 203 -5.39 -2.17 -4.23
CA VAL A 203 -5.40 -1.62 -2.86
C VAL A 203 -6.43 -2.34 -1.97
N LEU A 204 -7.02 -3.43 -2.46
CA LEU A 204 -8.00 -4.24 -1.73
C LEU A 204 -7.31 -5.40 -1.04
N PRO A 205 -7.64 -5.70 0.23
CA PRO A 205 -7.07 -6.82 0.94
C PRO A 205 -7.42 -8.17 0.29
N LEU A 206 -6.43 -9.04 0.11
CA LEU A 206 -6.61 -10.41 -0.38
C LEU A 206 -7.32 -11.31 0.64
N SER A 207 -7.45 -10.88 1.88
CA SER A 207 -8.28 -11.54 2.90
C SER A 207 -9.78 -11.47 2.61
N HIS A 208 -10.19 -10.64 1.65
CA HIS A 208 -11.58 -10.51 1.21
C HIS A 208 -11.78 -11.08 -0.20
N VAL A 209 -12.87 -11.79 -0.43
CA VAL A 209 -13.17 -12.44 -1.72
C VAL A 209 -13.16 -11.44 -2.88
N PHE A 210 -13.63 -10.21 -2.67
CA PHE A 210 -13.61 -9.17 -3.70
C PHE A 210 -12.17 -8.76 -4.09
N GLY A 211 -11.28 -8.66 -3.09
CA GLY A 211 -9.85 -8.41 -3.32
C GLY A 211 -9.18 -9.56 -4.08
N GLN A 212 -9.52 -10.82 -3.76
CA GLN A 212 -9.02 -11.98 -4.48
C GLN A 212 -9.50 -12.00 -5.94
N PHE A 213 -10.80 -11.77 -6.18
CA PHE A 213 -11.32 -11.77 -7.54
C PHE A 213 -10.67 -10.73 -8.43
N LEU A 214 -10.60 -9.49 -7.97
CA LEU A 214 -10.09 -8.36 -8.75
C LEU A 214 -8.57 -8.17 -8.65
N GLY A 215 -7.96 -8.59 -7.55
CA GLY A 215 -6.53 -8.46 -7.31
C GLY A 215 -5.72 -9.73 -7.59
N LEU A 216 -6.38 -10.89 -7.72
CA LEU A 216 -5.68 -12.16 -7.98
C LEU A 216 -6.25 -12.87 -9.20
N PHE A 217 -7.52 -13.32 -9.21
CA PHE A 217 -8.01 -14.23 -10.24
C PHE A 217 -8.20 -13.57 -11.62
N ILE A 218 -8.92 -12.46 -11.72
CA ILE A 218 -9.20 -11.78 -12.99
C ILE A 218 -7.94 -11.26 -13.68
N PRO A 219 -6.99 -10.59 -13.00
CA PRO A 219 -5.73 -10.19 -13.63
C PRO A 219 -4.94 -11.37 -14.20
N GLN A 220 -4.99 -12.54 -13.55
CA GLN A 220 -4.26 -13.72 -14.02
C GLN A 220 -4.86 -14.32 -15.29
N ILE A 221 -6.18 -14.27 -15.47
CA ILE A 221 -6.84 -14.66 -16.73
C ILE A 221 -6.31 -13.80 -17.89
N LEU A 222 -6.10 -12.51 -17.66
CA LEU A 222 -5.54 -11.55 -18.62
C LEU A 222 -4.02 -11.69 -18.82
N GLY A 223 -3.30 -12.45 -18.00
CA GLY A 223 -1.85 -12.46 -17.98
C GLY A 223 -1.22 -11.15 -17.56
N SER A 224 -1.91 -10.45 -16.70
CA SER A 224 -1.55 -9.09 -16.27
C SER A 224 -0.55 -9.11 -15.12
N THR A 225 0.11 -7.99 -14.90
CA THR A 225 0.91 -7.77 -13.69
C THR A 225 0.05 -7.10 -12.62
N VAL A 226 0.02 -7.66 -11.42
CA VAL A 226 -0.62 -7.03 -10.25
C VAL A 226 0.43 -6.37 -9.37
N ILE A 227 0.19 -5.13 -9.03
CA ILE A 227 1.00 -4.34 -8.10
C ILE A 227 0.20 -4.20 -6.80
N PHE A 228 0.67 -4.81 -5.72
CA PHE A 228 0.09 -4.62 -4.39
C PHE A 228 0.58 -3.32 -3.79
N HIS A 229 -0.34 -2.57 -3.18
CA HIS A 229 -0.06 -1.26 -2.60
C HIS A 229 -0.70 -1.18 -1.22
N ASP A 230 0.11 -0.88 -0.24
CA ASP A 230 -0.21 -0.95 1.19
C ASP A 230 -0.72 0.36 1.79
N THR A 231 -0.65 1.46 1.03
CA THR A 231 -1.12 2.78 1.47
C THR A 231 -2.28 3.29 0.63
N LEU A 232 -3.21 3.97 1.28
CA LEU A 232 -4.35 4.64 0.64
C LEU A 232 -4.09 6.14 0.39
N ASN A 233 -2.85 6.62 0.64
CA ASN A 233 -2.48 8.00 0.37
C ASN A 233 -2.64 8.34 -1.13
N PRO A 234 -3.49 9.30 -1.51
CA PRO A 234 -3.80 9.60 -2.91
C PRO A 234 -2.58 10.06 -3.72
N SER A 235 -1.62 10.74 -3.08
CA SER A 235 -0.38 11.17 -3.74
C SER A 235 0.53 10.00 -4.07
N GLU A 236 0.64 9.01 -3.17
CA GLU A 236 1.40 7.78 -3.40
C GLU A 236 0.73 6.92 -4.48
N ILE A 237 -0.60 6.80 -4.45
CA ILE A 237 -1.37 6.09 -5.48
C ILE A 237 -1.12 6.71 -6.86
N ILE A 238 -1.28 8.03 -7.02
CA ILE A 238 -1.05 8.73 -8.30
C ILE A 238 0.41 8.55 -8.76
N ARG A 239 1.37 8.66 -7.84
CA ARG A 239 2.79 8.44 -8.13
C ARG A 239 3.06 7.02 -8.62
N THR A 240 2.47 6.02 -7.96
CA THR A 240 2.60 4.60 -8.32
C THR A 240 1.96 4.31 -9.66
N ILE A 241 0.75 4.83 -9.91
CA ILE A 241 0.06 4.72 -11.22
C ILE A 241 0.98 5.20 -12.34
N LYS A 242 1.57 6.37 -12.20
CA LYS A 242 2.47 6.94 -13.19
C LYS A 242 3.79 6.19 -13.32
N LYS A 243 4.43 5.86 -12.20
CA LYS A 243 5.74 5.21 -12.14
C LYS A 243 5.71 3.79 -12.70
N GLU A 244 4.75 2.99 -12.24
CA GLU A 244 4.59 1.60 -12.64
C GLU A 244 3.76 1.43 -13.92
N ARG A 245 3.34 2.54 -14.56
CA ARG A 245 2.52 2.54 -15.80
C ARG A 245 1.26 1.68 -15.64
N ILE A 246 0.53 1.92 -14.56
CA ILE A 246 -0.70 1.19 -14.25
C ILE A 246 -1.74 1.43 -15.34
N SER A 247 -2.50 0.40 -15.66
CA SER A 247 -3.63 0.46 -16.60
C SER A 247 -4.95 0.59 -15.87
N VAL A 248 -5.12 -0.12 -14.76
CA VAL A 248 -6.37 -0.23 -14.00
C VAL A 248 -6.08 -0.11 -12.51
N LEU A 249 -6.88 0.70 -11.80
CA LEU A 249 -6.88 0.75 -10.33
C LEU A 249 -8.06 -0.06 -9.79
N VAL A 250 -7.77 -1.08 -8.99
CA VAL A 250 -8.76 -1.86 -8.25
C VAL A 250 -8.88 -1.27 -6.85
N THR A 251 -10.09 -0.79 -6.50
CA THR A 251 -10.25 0.05 -5.32
C THR A 251 -11.68 0.02 -4.77
N VAL A 252 -11.91 0.77 -3.71
CA VAL A 252 -13.23 1.06 -3.13
C VAL A 252 -13.67 2.49 -3.45
N PRO A 253 -14.97 2.81 -3.42
CA PRO A 253 -15.50 4.15 -3.72
C PRO A 253 -14.79 5.28 -2.99
N ARG A 254 -14.48 5.09 -1.71
CA ARG A 254 -13.81 6.11 -0.89
C ARG A 254 -12.46 6.56 -1.43
N VAL A 255 -11.65 5.65 -1.96
CA VAL A 255 -10.35 5.98 -2.54
C VAL A 255 -10.54 6.83 -3.81
N MET A 256 -11.56 6.55 -4.62
CA MET A 256 -11.89 7.39 -5.78
C MET A 256 -12.28 8.80 -5.37
N GLU A 257 -13.02 8.96 -4.28
CA GLU A 257 -13.39 10.27 -3.72
C GLU A 257 -12.18 11.03 -3.19
N THR A 258 -11.25 10.35 -2.51
CA THR A 258 -10.03 11.00 -2.02
C THR A 258 -9.10 11.42 -3.16
N LEU A 259 -9.02 10.63 -4.25
CA LEU A 259 -8.29 10.99 -5.46
C LEU A 259 -8.93 12.21 -6.16
N GLN A 260 -10.27 12.27 -6.23
CA GLN A 260 -11.00 13.44 -6.74
C GLN A 260 -10.68 14.68 -5.91
N THR A 261 -10.84 14.61 -4.59
CA THR A 261 -10.54 15.73 -3.68
C THR A 261 -9.09 16.21 -3.82
N LYS A 262 -8.15 15.27 -3.96
CA LYS A 262 -6.73 15.61 -4.19
C LYS A 262 -6.54 16.36 -5.51
N LEU A 263 -7.16 15.90 -6.59
CA LEU A 263 -7.08 16.54 -7.90
C LEU A 263 -7.66 17.97 -7.86
N GLU A 264 -8.83 18.15 -7.23
CA GLU A 264 -9.48 19.46 -7.09
C GLU A 264 -8.61 20.44 -6.28
N ARG A 265 -8.02 20.01 -5.16
CA ARG A 265 -7.06 20.80 -4.38
C ARG A 265 -5.83 21.20 -5.20
N ASP A 266 -5.30 20.29 -6.02
CA ASP A 266 -4.13 20.57 -6.86
C ASP A 266 -4.44 21.61 -7.94
N LEU A 267 -5.65 21.56 -8.50
CA LEU A 267 -6.16 22.54 -9.47
C LEU A 267 -6.39 23.89 -8.80
N GLU A 268 -6.95 23.93 -7.60
CA GLU A 268 -7.18 25.16 -6.82
C GLU A 268 -5.85 25.85 -6.51
N ALA A 269 -4.89 25.13 -5.97
CA ALA A 269 -3.60 25.69 -5.65
C ALA A 269 -2.78 26.14 -6.87
N SER A 270 -3.09 25.63 -8.06
CA SER A 270 -2.52 26.12 -9.33
C SER A 270 -3.33 27.23 -9.98
N GLY A 271 -4.42 27.69 -9.36
CA GLY A 271 -5.34 28.72 -9.92
C GLY A 271 -6.14 28.25 -11.14
N MET A 272 -6.17 26.94 -11.42
CA MET A 272 -6.81 26.39 -12.60
C MET A 272 -8.22 25.81 -12.34
N LEU A 273 -8.71 25.82 -11.11
CA LEU A 273 -9.97 25.16 -10.74
C LEU A 273 -11.19 25.73 -11.50
N GLN A 274 -11.32 27.05 -11.63
CA GLN A 274 -12.44 27.67 -12.34
C GLN A 274 -12.45 27.31 -13.83
N LYS A 275 -11.27 27.33 -14.47
CA LYS A 275 -11.15 26.91 -15.87
C LYS A 275 -11.50 25.43 -16.03
N PHE A 276 -11.04 24.59 -15.11
CA PHE A 276 -11.34 23.16 -15.10
C PHE A 276 -12.85 22.92 -14.97
N ARG A 277 -13.54 23.61 -14.05
CA ARG A 277 -15.00 23.47 -13.87
C ARG A 277 -15.75 23.82 -15.15
N LYS A 278 -15.41 24.92 -15.81
CA LYS A 278 -16.00 25.28 -17.10
C LYS A 278 -15.76 24.19 -18.16
N GLU A 279 -14.52 23.72 -18.32
CA GLU A 279 -14.19 22.63 -19.25
C GLU A 279 -14.92 21.33 -18.91
N PHE A 280 -15.15 21.08 -17.62
CA PHE A 280 -15.84 19.89 -17.10
C PHE A 280 -17.35 19.92 -17.43
N ASP A 281 -18.00 21.06 -17.28
CA ASP A 281 -19.42 21.22 -17.62
C ASP A 281 -19.65 21.12 -19.15
N GLU A 282 -18.79 21.72 -19.95
CA GLU A 282 -18.79 21.60 -21.40
C GLU A 282 -18.47 20.21 -21.94
N ALA A 283 -17.88 19.32 -21.11
CA ALA A 283 -17.56 17.97 -21.51
C ALA A 283 -18.77 17.02 -21.47
N ALA A 284 -19.90 17.47 -20.91
CA ALA A 284 -21.13 16.68 -20.89
C ALA A 284 -21.58 16.35 -22.33
N GLY A 285 -21.86 15.05 -22.60
CA GLY A 285 -22.29 14.59 -23.94
C GLY A 285 -21.18 14.47 -25.00
N THR A 286 -19.94 14.85 -24.71
CA THR A 286 -18.84 14.70 -25.69
C THR A 286 -18.28 13.27 -25.73
N GLY A 287 -17.78 12.83 -26.88
CA GLY A 287 -17.19 11.50 -27.05
C GLY A 287 -15.86 11.33 -26.31
N PHE A 288 -15.48 10.07 -26.04
CA PHE A 288 -14.32 9.67 -25.25
C PHE A 288 -13.00 10.36 -25.69
N LEU A 289 -12.69 10.37 -27.00
CA LEU A 289 -11.45 10.96 -27.52
C LEU A 289 -11.38 12.47 -27.28
N LYS A 290 -12.52 13.19 -27.42
CA LYS A 290 -12.59 14.63 -27.14
C LYS A 290 -12.36 14.92 -25.65
N ARG A 291 -12.95 14.10 -24.74
CA ARG A 291 -12.71 14.18 -23.30
C ARG A 291 -11.25 13.96 -22.97
N TRP A 292 -10.66 12.89 -23.49
CA TRP A 292 -9.26 12.55 -23.27
C TRP A 292 -8.31 13.67 -23.70
N TRP A 293 -8.53 14.28 -24.87
CA TRP A 293 -7.72 15.39 -25.34
C TRP A 293 -7.92 16.66 -24.50
N ARG A 294 -9.16 16.98 -24.12
CA ARG A 294 -9.50 18.14 -23.29
C ARG A 294 -8.80 18.06 -21.93
N PHE A 295 -8.88 16.91 -21.27
CA PHE A 295 -8.28 16.68 -19.94
C PHE A 295 -6.88 16.07 -20.00
N ARG A 296 -6.14 16.25 -21.08
CA ARG A 296 -4.79 15.67 -21.25
C ARG A 296 -3.79 16.04 -20.16
N ARG A 297 -3.98 17.18 -19.44
CA ARG A 297 -3.15 17.54 -18.28
C ARG A 297 -3.40 16.62 -17.09
N THR A 298 -4.66 16.33 -16.82
CA THR A 298 -5.07 15.35 -15.78
C THR A 298 -4.56 13.96 -16.16
N HIS A 299 -4.77 13.52 -17.42
CA HIS A 299 -4.26 12.23 -17.86
C HIS A 299 -2.73 12.12 -17.74
N ARG A 300 -1.98 13.20 -17.93
CA ARG A 300 -0.51 13.21 -17.72
C ARG A 300 -0.11 13.03 -16.24
N GLN A 301 -0.97 13.37 -15.28
CA GLN A 301 -0.69 13.11 -13.85
C GLN A 301 -0.76 11.63 -13.54
N PHE A 302 -1.77 10.93 -14.07
CA PHE A 302 -1.94 9.49 -13.92
C PHE A 302 -1.04 8.66 -14.87
N GLY A 303 -0.65 9.22 -15.99
CA GLY A 303 0.12 8.52 -17.03
C GLY A 303 -0.77 8.00 -18.18
N TRP A 304 -0.15 7.78 -19.33
CA TRP A 304 -0.87 7.48 -20.58
C TRP A 304 -1.52 6.09 -20.65
N LYS A 305 -1.08 5.12 -19.82
CA LYS A 305 -1.65 3.76 -19.77
C LYS A 305 -2.87 3.65 -18.86
N PHE A 306 -3.11 4.62 -17.98
CA PHE A 306 -4.20 4.55 -17.02
C PHE A 306 -5.52 4.95 -17.68
N TRP A 307 -6.50 4.03 -17.66
CA TRP A 307 -7.78 4.24 -18.33
C TRP A 307 -9.01 3.83 -17.52
N ALA A 308 -8.86 3.02 -16.46
CA ALA A 308 -10.02 2.49 -15.74
C ALA A 308 -9.84 2.39 -14.23
N PHE A 309 -10.95 2.56 -13.52
CA PHE A 309 -11.16 2.18 -12.14
C PHE A 309 -12.09 0.96 -12.10
N ILE A 310 -11.79 -0.02 -11.24
CA ILE A 310 -12.72 -1.08 -10.86
C ILE A 310 -13.05 -0.86 -9.39
N SER A 311 -14.32 -0.67 -9.09
CA SER A 311 -14.81 -0.33 -7.75
C SER A 311 -15.90 -1.28 -7.30
N GLY A 312 -15.92 -1.60 -6.01
CA GLY A 312 -16.96 -2.40 -5.40
C GLY A 312 -16.81 -2.49 -3.89
N GLY A 313 -17.57 -3.38 -3.26
CA GLY A 313 -17.60 -3.54 -1.81
C GLY A 313 -18.39 -2.48 -1.05
N ALA A 314 -18.73 -1.36 -1.68
CA ALA A 314 -19.61 -0.30 -1.18
C ALA A 314 -20.28 0.42 -2.36
N SER A 315 -21.37 1.17 -2.11
CA SER A 315 -22.03 1.97 -3.13
C SER A 315 -21.14 3.13 -3.59
N LEU A 316 -21.02 3.33 -4.91
CA LEU A 316 -20.30 4.46 -5.50
C LEU A 316 -21.27 5.62 -5.70
N ARG A 317 -20.90 6.80 -5.24
CA ARG A 317 -21.69 8.02 -5.43
C ARG A 317 -21.79 8.37 -6.93
N ALA A 318 -22.99 8.71 -7.38
CA ALA A 318 -23.22 9.10 -8.76
C ALA A 318 -22.35 10.29 -9.20
N GLY A 319 -22.12 11.27 -8.31
CA GLY A 319 -21.23 12.40 -8.56
C GLY A 319 -19.76 11.98 -8.81
N THR A 320 -19.25 11.02 -8.06
CA THR A 320 -17.88 10.50 -8.22
C THR A 320 -17.77 9.68 -9.52
N GLU A 321 -18.77 8.85 -9.84
CA GLU A 321 -18.82 8.13 -11.10
C GLU A 321 -18.82 9.09 -12.29
N GLN A 322 -19.70 10.11 -12.27
CA GLN A 322 -19.76 11.15 -13.29
C GLN A 322 -18.48 11.95 -13.42
N PHE A 323 -17.84 12.29 -12.30
CA PHE A 323 -16.58 13.01 -12.29
C PHE A 323 -15.51 12.28 -13.09
N TRP A 324 -15.22 11.03 -12.76
CA TRP A 324 -14.21 10.24 -13.46
C TRP A 324 -14.60 9.91 -14.89
N GLY A 325 -15.88 9.60 -15.12
CA GLY A 325 -16.42 9.34 -16.46
C GLY A 325 -16.31 10.55 -17.39
N ARG A 326 -16.61 11.78 -16.91
CA ARG A 326 -16.47 13.01 -17.70
C ARG A 326 -15.01 13.35 -18.01
N LEU A 327 -14.06 12.96 -17.14
CA LEU A 327 -12.64 13.07 -17.42
C LEU A 327 -12.15 12.07 -18.50
N GLY A 328 -12.95 11.07 -18.86
CA GLY A 328 -12.60 10.06 -19.86
C GLY A 328 -11.96 8.80 -19.24
N PHE A 329 -12.19 8.54 -17.97
CA PHE A 329 -11.83 7.26 -17.36
C PHE A 329 -13.04 6.33 -17.30
N ALA A 330 -12.83 5.04 -17.53
CA ALA A 330 -13.88 4.04 -17.33
C ALA A 330 -14.03 3.76 -15.85
N VAL A 331 -15.26 3.75 -15.35
CA VAL A 331 -15.60 3.36 -13.99
C VAL A 331 -16.43 2.09 -14.05
N ILE A 332 -15.82 0.99 -13.63
CA ILE A 332 -16.42 -0.35 -13.66
C ILE A 332 -16.85 -0.68 -12.23
N GLN A 333 -18.14 -0.82 -12.01
CA GLN A 333 -18.69 -1.22 -10.72
C GLN A 333 -18.99 -2.71 -10.72
N GLY A 334 -18.61 -3.41 -9.65
CA GLY A 334 -18.97 -4.79 -9.37
C GLY A 334 -19.79 -4.87 -8.07
N TYR A 335 -20.87 -5.66 -8.09
CA TYR A 335 -21.72 -5.91 -6.93
C TYR A 335 -21.74 -7.39 -6.58
N GLY A 336 -21.65 -7.66 -5.30
CA GLY A 336 -21.80 -8.98 -4.72
C GLY A 336 -21.37 -9.02 -3.26
N LEU A 337 -21.48 -10.21 -2.68
CA LEU A 337 -21.25 -10.50 -1.27
C LEU A 337 -20.26 -11.67 -1.14
N THR A 338 -19.71 -11.88 0.04
CA THR A 338 -18.85 -13.03 0.33
C THR A 338 -19.62 -14.33 0.07
N GLU A 339 -20.89 -14.37 0.47
CA GLU A 339 -21.82 -15.50 0.29
C GLU A 339 -22.10 -15.84 -1.17
N THR A 340 -21.95 -14.88 -2.08
CA THR A 340 -22.14 -15.07 -3.52
C THR A 340 -20.81 -15.23 -4.27
N THR A 341 -19.75 -15.51 -3.53
CA THR A 341 -18.38 -15.68 -4.05
C THR A 341 -17.94 -14.47 -4.88
N SER A 342 -18.09 -13.29 -4.33
CA SER A 342 -17.67 -11.97 -4.83
C SER A 342 -18.67 -11.27 -5.76
N LEU A 343 -19.00 -11.79 -6.94
CA LEU A 343 -19.71 -11.04 -7.97
C LEU A 343 -21.07 -11.62 -8.30
N ILE A 344 -22.12 -10.81 -8.24
CA ILE A 344 -23.45 -11.06 -8.78
C ILE A 344 -23.59 -10.36 -10.13
N SER A 345 -23.20 -9.09 -10.18
CA SER A 345 -23.22 -8.26 -11.37
C SER A 345 -21.96 -7.42 -11.54
N ILE A 346 -21.69 -6.99 -12.77
CA ILE A 346 -20.55 -6.12 -13.10
C ILE A 346 -20.90 -5.26 -14.31
N ASN A 347 -20.40 -4.01 -14.32
CA ASN A 347 -20.50 -3.14 -15.48
C ASN A 347 -19.53 -3.57 -16.59
N HIS A 348 -20.01 -3.56 -17.81
CA HIS A 348 -19.15 -3.81 -18.96
C HIS A 348 -18.24 -2.60 -19.23
N PRO A 349 -16.91 -2.77 -19.37
CA PRO A 349 -15.95 -1.65 -19.45
C PRO A 349 -16.20 -0.69 -20.63
N PHE A 350 -16.85 -1.16 -21.70
CA PHE A 350 -17.14 -0.36 -22.90
C PHE A 350 -18.62 0.00 -23.07
N ARG A 351 -19.49 -0.38 -22.12
CA ARG A 351 -20.93 -0.09 -22.11
C ARG A 351 -21.37 0.28 -20.71
N LEU A 352 -20.84 1.42 -20.24
CA LEU A 352 -21.08 1.91 -18.88
C LEU A 352 -22.48 2.51 -18.79
N GLY A 353 -23.30 2.05 -17.83
CA GLY A 353 -24.55 2.69 -17.43
C GLY A 353 -24.28 3.65 -16.26
N THR A 354 -24.99 4.76 -16.18
CA THR A 354 -24.83 5.72 -15.07
C THR A 354 -25.63 5.23 -13.85
N GLY A 355 -25.00 5.07 -12.70
CA GLY A 355 -25.61 4.68 -11.43
C GLY A 355 -26.00 3.19 -11.32
N SER A 356 -25.72 2.38 -12.35
CA SER A 356 -25.97 0.93 -12.34
C SER A 356 -24.78 0.18 -11.71
N ILE A 357 -25.08 -0.86 -10.93
CA ILE A 357 -24.11 -1.84 -10.44
C ILE A 357 -23.87 -2.99 -11.43
N GLY A 358 -24.31 -2.82 -12.68
CA GLY A 358 -24.00 -3.68 -13.81
C GLY A 358 -25.09 -4.70 -14.14
N LYS A 359 -24.76 -5.53 -15.13
CA LYS A 359 -25.61 -6.65 -15.55
C LYS A 359 -25.31 -7.89 -14.74
N ILE A 360 -26.36 -8.68 -14.51
CA ILE A 360 -26.27 -9.98 -13.83
C ILE A 360 -25.36 -10.89 -14.66
N LEU A 361 -24.37 -11.50 -14.00
CA LEU A 361 -23.46 -12.43 -14.65
C LEU A 361 -24.19 -13.74 -15.02
N PRO A 362 -23.90 -14.37 -16.17
CA PRO A 362 -24.49 -15.64 -16.57
C PRO A 362 -24.27 -16.75 -15.53
N GLY A 363 -25.22 -17.68 -15.44
CA GLY A 363 -25.20 -18.80 -14.49
C GLY A 363 -25.77 -18.46 -13.10
N ARG A 364 -26.43 -17.28 -12.98
CA ARG A 364 -27.16 -16.86 -11.77
C ARG A 364 -28.58 -16.45 -12.14
N GLU A 365 -29.49 -16.73 -11.21
CA GLU A 365 -30.84 -16.19 -11.25
C GLU A 365 -30.93 -15.09 -10.19
N VAL A 366 -31.50 -13.95 -10.57
CA VAL A 366 -31.76 -12.83 -9.66
C VAL A 366 -33.21 -12.44 -9.81
N LYS A 367 -33.93 -12.32 -8.70
CA LYS A 367 -35.28 -11.77 -8.64
C LYS A 367 -35.37 -10.73 -7.53
N LEU A 368 -36.31 -9.84 -7.61
CA LEU A 368 -36.67 -8.92 -6.54
C LEU A 368 -37.87 -9.51 -5.78
N ALA A 369 -37.82 -9.52 -4.46
CA ALA A 369 -38.93 -9.79 -3.60
C ALA A 369 -39.95 -8.65 -3.62
N GLU A 370 -41.11 -8.81 -3.00
CA GLU A 370 -42.17 -7.78 -2.96
C GLU A 370 -41.72 -6.47 -2.32
N ASP A 371 -40.80 -6.54 -1.35
CA ASP A 371 -40.17 -5.40 -0.69
C ASP A 371 -38.96 -4.83 -1.44
N GLY A 372 -38.66 -5.39 -2.64
CA GLY A 372 -37.52 -4.97 -3.44
C GLY A 372 -36.17 -5.61 -3.04
N GLU A 373 -36.17 -6.59 -2.11
CA GLU A 373 -34.92 -7.29 -1.73
C GLU A 373 -34.38 -8.10 -2.91
N ILE A 374 -33.07 -7.99 -3.15
CA ILE A 374 -32.37 -8.77 -4.17
C ILE A 374 -32.19 -10.20 -3.68
N LEU A 375 -32.81 -11.15 -4.37
CA LEU A 375 -32.70 -12.60 -4.11
C LEU A 375 -31.85 -13.22 -5.21
N VAL A 376 -30.89 -14.08 -4.82
CA VAL A 376 -29.94 -14.70 -5.74
C VAL A 376 -29.93 -16.21 -5.59
N ARG A 377 -29.89 -16.93 -6.72
CA ARG A 377 -29.75 -18.38 -6.78
C ARG A 377 -28.72 -18.79 -7.83
N GLY A 378 -27.89 -19.81 -7.55
CA GLY A 378 -26.90 -20.34 -8.49
C GLY A 378 -25.75 -21.06 -7.78
N GLU A 379 -24.92 -21.73 -8.58
CA GLU A 379 -23.75 -22.51 -8.08
C GLU A 379 -22.61 -21.68 -7.51
N SER A 380 -22.61 -20.37 -7.74
CA SER A 380 -21.63 -19.44 -7.13
C SER A 380 -21.96 -19.07 -5.69
N ILE A 381 -23.14 -19.49 -5.17
CA ILE A 381 -23.52 -19.20 -3.78
C ILE A 381 -22.87 -20.21 -2.85
N ALA A 382 -22.26 -19.73 -1.78
CA ALA A 382 -21.71 -20.55 -0.71
C ALA A 382 -22.78 -21.46 -0.12
N LYS A 383 -22.43 -22.71 0.18
CA LYS A 383 -23.40 -23.68 0.72
C LYS A 383 -23.67 -23.45 2.20
N SER A 384 -22.64 -23.08 2.97
CA SER A 384 -22.75 -23.03 4.42
C SER A 384 -21.92 -21.93 5.06
N TYR A 385 -22.31 -21.60 6.27
CA TYR A 385 -21.53 -20.79 7.21
C TYR A 385 -20.95 -21.70 8.30
N VAL A 386 -19.76 -21.36 8.76
CA VAL A 386 -19.22 -21.80 10.05
C VAL A 386 -19.61 -20.77 11.11
N GLN A 387 -20.32 -21.20 12.15
CA GLN A 387 -20.67 -20.38 13.29
C GLN A 387 -20.57 -21.22 14.57
N GLY A 388 -19.56 -20.96 15.38
CA GLY A 388 -19.17 -21.90 16.43
C GLY A 388 -18.67 -23.22 15.83
N GLN A 389 -19.21 -24.33 16.26
CA GLN A 389 -18.91 -25.67 15.70
C GLN A 389 -19.95 -26.13 14.66
N ASP A 390 -20.96 -25.32 14.37
CA ASP A 390 -22.08 -25.68 13.50
C ASP A 390 -21.89 -25.18 12.07
N LEU A 391 -22.33 -25.99 11.09
CA LEU A 391 -22.49 -25.60 9.70
C LEU A 391 -23.97 -25.23 9.46
N ARG A 392 -24.22 -23.97 9.07
CA ARG A 392 -25.58 -23.51 8.74
C ARG A 392 -25.69 -23.21 7.26
N SER A 393 -26.83 -23.56 6.64
CA SER A 393 -27.08 -23.25 5.23
C SER A 393 -27.08 -21.73 4.98
N VAL A 394 -26.51 -21.32 3.85
CA VAL A 394 -26.56 -19.94 3.37
C VAL A 394 -27.88 -19.62 2.69
N ALA A 395 -28.38 -20.55 1.85
CA ALA A 395 -29.65 -20.40 1.15
C ALA A 395 -30.84 -20.83 2.03
N GLY A 396 -31.96 -20.15 1.84
CA GLY A 396 -33.23 -20.53 2.46
C GLY A 396 -33.82 -21.82 1.88
N THR A 397 -34.99 -22.23 2.39
CA THR A 397 -35.66 -23.50 2.06
C THR A 397 -35.97 -23.68 0.58
N GLU A 398 -36.16 -22.60 -0.18
CA GLU A 398 -36.41 -22.62 -1.64
C GLU A 398 -35.13 -22.48 -2.49
N GLY A 399 -33.95 -22.53 -1.88
CA GLY A 399 -32.67 -22.37 -2.57
C GLY A 399 -32.30 -20.92 -2.94
N TRP A 400 -33.10 -19.93 -2.51
CA TRP A 400 -32.79 -18.52 -2.70
C TRP A 400 -31.95 -17.96 -1.53
N PHE A 401 -30.89 -17.23 -1.88
CA PHE A 401 -30.13 -16.49 -0.92
C PHE A 401 -30.68 -15.05 -0.80
N HIS A 402 -31.02 -14.65 0.42
CA HIS A 402 -31.48 -13.33 0.78
C HIS A 402 -30.26 -12.43 1.00
N THR A 403 -30.04 -11.47 0.11
CA THR A 403 -28.85 -10.60 0.20
C THR A 403 -28.94 -9.57 1.31
N GLY A 404 -30.13 -9.24 1.75
CA GLY A 404 -30.42 -8.12 2.65
C GLY A 404 -30.22 -6.76 1.98
N ASP A 405 -30.03 -6.71 0.67
CA ASP A 405 -29.86 -5.50 -0.12
C ASP A 405 -31.11 -5.25 -0.98
N ILE A 406 -31.57 -3.99 -1.00
CA ILE A 406 -32.71 -3.54 -1.81
C ILE A 406 -32.21 -3.01 -3.14
N GLY A 407 -32.88 -3.39 -4.23
CA GLY A 407 -32.48 -2.99 -5.57
C GLY A 407 -33.64 -2.75 -6.53
N ALA A 408 -33.31 -2.40 -7.76
CA ALA A 408 -34.23 -2.32 -8.89
C ALA A 408 -33.57 -2.89 -10.16
N LEU A 409 -34.36 -3.43 -11.06
CA LEU A 409 -33.94 -3.89 -12.38
C LEU A 409 -34.62 -3.02 -13.44
N ASP A 410 -33.85 -2.56 -14.43
CA ASP A 410 -34.41 -1.90 -15.60
C ASP A 410 -34.82 -2.93 -16.70
N GLU A 411 -35.49 -2.45 -17.72
CA GLU A 411 -35.90 -3.27 -18.88
C GLU A 411 -34.73 -3.90 -19.64
N GLN A 412 -33.53 -3.33 -19.50
CA GLN A 412 -32.28 -3.80 -20.13
C GLN A 412 -31.54 -4.83 -19.30
N GLY A 413 -32.04 -5.14 -18.09
CA GLY A 413 -31.45 -6.09 -17.13
C GLY A 413 -30.25 -5.52 -16.37
N ASN A 414 -30.14 -4.19 -16.26
CA ASN A 414 -29.16 -3.58 -15.37
C ASN A 414 -29.72 -3.53 -13.95
N LEU A 415 -28.87 -3.89 -12.98
CA LEU A 415 -29.20 -3.87 -11.57
C LEU A 415 -28.79 -2.52 -10.95
N TYR A 416 -29.65 -1.98 -10.11
CA TYR A 416 -29.40 -0.74 -9.35
C TYR A 416 -29.51 -1.04 -7.86
N PHE A 417 -28.51 -0.62 -7.09
CA PHE A 417 -28.53 -0.70 -5.63
C PHE A 417 -29.27 0.49 -5.04
N LYS A 418 -30.22 0.24 -4.11
CA LYS A 418 -31.00 1.29 -3.44
C LYS A 418 -30.68 1.44 -1.96
N GLY A 419 -30.23 0.37 -1.29
CA GLY A 419 -29.91 0.43 0.12
C GLY A 419 -29.85 -0.95 0.77
N ARG A 420 -29.58 -0.99 2.08
CA ARG A 420 -29.64 -2.21 2.87
C ARG A 420 -30.92 -2.32 3.66
N ARG A 421 -31.55 -3.49 3.60
CA ARG A 421 -32.80 -3.77 4.34
C ARG A 421 -32.68 -3.53 5.85
N LYS A 422 -31.56 -3.92 6.44
CA LYS A 422 -31.29 -3.70 7.87
C LYS A 422 -31.11 -2.22 8.25
N ASN A 423 -30.83 -1.36 7.30
CA ASN A 423 -30.64 0.06 7.51
C ASN A 423 -31.92 0.85 7.20
N VAL A 424 -32.97 0.23 6.67
CA VAL A 424 -34.24 0.90 6.43
C VAL A 424 -34.85 1.29 7.77
N ILE A 425 -35.09 2.57 7.97
CA ILE A 425 -35.67 3.13 9.17
C ILE A 425 -37.18 3.17 8.96
N VAL A 426 -37.93 2.48 9.83
CA VAL A 426 -39.37 2.54 9.80
C VAL A 426 -39.80 3.77 10.61
N GLY A 427 -40.19 4.84 9.89
CA GLY A 427 -40.63 6.05 10.54
C GLY A 427 -41.87 5.89 11.41
N PRO A 428 -42.19 6.87 12.29
CA PRO A 428 -43.33 6.79 13.20
C PRO A 428 -44.69 6.56 12.51
N GLU A 429 -44.79 6.90 11.23
CA GLU A 429 -45.98 6.76 10.39
C GLU A 429 -46.02 5.40 9.62
N GLY A 430 -45.08 4.49 9.92
CA GLY A 430 -44.95 3.19 9.24
C GLY A 430 -44.34 3.24 7.84
N MET A 431 -43.85 4.42 7.40
CA MET A 431 -43.21 4.60 6.09
C MET A 431 -41.74 4.20 6.16
N ASN A 432 -41.26 3.52 5.11
CA ASN A 432 -39.86 3.15 4.97
C ASN A 432 -39.00 4.35 4.57
N ILE A 433 -38.03 4.71 5.41
CA ILE A 433 -37.05 5.75 5.15
C ILE A 433 -35.74 5.07 4.81
N TYR A 434 -35.22 5.30 3.61
CA TYR A 434 -33.94 4.79 3.16
C TYR A 434 -32.84 5.81 3.55
N PRO A 435 -31.91 5.47 4.46
CA PRO A 435 -30.84 6.37 4.87
C PRO A 435 -30.06 6.97 3.70
N GLU A 436 -29.87 6.19 2.66
CA GLU A 436 -29.13 6.58 1.45
C GLU A 436 -29.77 7.79 0.73
N ASP A 437 -31.10 7.89 0.70
CA ASP A 437 -31.81 9.03 0.12
C ASP A 437 -31.53 10.32 0.90
N LEU A 438 -31.56 10.24 2.22
CA LEU A 438 -31.26 11.35 3.11
C LEU A 438 -29.80 11.77 3.01
N GLU A 439 -28.91 10.79 2.93
CA GLU A 439 -27.48 11.01 2.74
C GLU A 439 -27.16 11.70 1.40
N ILE A 440 -27.88 11.35 0.33
CA ILE A 440 -27.76 12.01 -0.99
C ILE A 440 -28.18 13.49 -0.87
N ALA A 441 -29.32 13.77 -0.22
CA ALA A 441 -29.80 15.13 -0.02
C ALA A 441 -28.82 15.98 0.81
N LEU A 442 -28.24 15.42 1.86
CA LEU A 442 -27.24 16.08 2.69
C LEU A 442 -25.93 16.33 1.94
N ARG A 443 -25.43 15.34 1.24
CA ARG A 443 -24.17 15.45 0.47
C ARG A 443 -24.27 16.38 -0.73
N SER A 444 -25.47 16.67 -1.22
CA SER A 444 -25.68 17.68 -2.25
C SER A 444 -25.39 19.11 -1.76
N GLN A 445 -25.36 19.32 -0.44
CA GLN A 445 -25.05 20.61 0.15
C GLN A 445 -23.55 20.89 0.11
N PRO A 446 -23.10 22.06 -0.39
CA PRO A 446 -21.68 22.34 -0.59
C PRO A 446 -20.85 22.36 0.70
N GLU A 447 -21.48 22.64 1.84
CA GLU A 447 -20.84 22.70 3.15
C GLU A 447 -20.55 21.31 3.74
N VAL A 448 -21.32 20.29 3.32
CA VAL A 448 -21.18 18.91 3.85
C VAL A 448 -19.97 18.23 3.19
N ARG A 449 -19.06 17.75 4.03
CA ARG A 449 -17.93 16.93 3.59
C ARG A 449 -18.33 15.46 3.47
N ASP A 450 -18.93 14.91 4.52
CA ASP A 450 -19.47 13.55 4.59
C ASP A 450 -20.64 13.48 5.57
N CYS A 451 -21.48 12.47 5.43
CA CYS A 451 -22.58 12.22 6.35
C CYS A 451 -22.96 10.73 6.34
N ILE A 452 -23.54 10.31 7.45
CA ILE A 452 -24.15 8.99 7.63
C ILE A 452 -25.49 9.22 8.33
N VAL A 453 -26.55 8.52 7.87
CA VAL A 453 -27.85 8.52 8.51
C VAL A 453 -28.09 7.18 9.18
N LEU A 454 -28.39 7.19 10.47
CA LEU A 454 -28.61 6.01 11.27
C LEU A 454 -29.95 6.09 11.99
N GLU A 455 -30.46 4.94 12.38
CA GLU A 455 -31.64 4.82 13.24
C GLU A 455 -31.31 5.26 14.66
N LEU A 456 -32.10 6.17 15.20
CA LEU A 456 -32.10 6.56 16.61
C LEU A 456 -33.39 6.06 17.26
N GLN A 457 -33.26 5.10 18.17
CA GLN A 457 -34.39 4.65 18.97
C GLN A 457 -34.56 5.52 20.21
N ARG A 458 -35.69 6.18 20.33
CA ARG A 458 -36.05 7.00 21.51
C ARG A 458 -37.55 6.83 21.87
N GLU A 459 -37.81 6.55 23.15
CA GLU A 459 -39.17 6.40 23.68
C GLU A 459 -40.04 5.40 22.89
N GLY A 460 -39.40 4.33 22.36
CA GLY A 460 -40.07 3.29 21.55
C GLY A 460 -40.39 3.70 20.10
N LYS A 461 -39.89 4.85 19.63
CA LYS A 461 -40.03 5.30 18.25
C LYS A 461 -38.66 5.32 17.54
N SER A 462 -38.66 4.91 16.27
CA SER A 462 -37.49 4.98 15.41
C SER A 462 -37.51 6.28 14.61
N GLU A 463 -36.42 7.05 14.68
CA GLU A 463 -36.24 8.30 13.94
C GLU A 463 -34.90 8.25 13.17
N ALA A 464 -34.86 8.93 12.01
CA ALA A 464 -33.62 9.13 11.27
C ALA A 464 -32.76 10.20 11.94
N CYS A 465 -31.52 9.84 12.29
CA CYS A 465 -30.53 10.75 12.83
C CYS A 465 -29.36 10.90 11.85
N ALA A 466 -29.10 12.14 11.41
CA ALA A 466 -27.97 12.43 10.53
C ALA A 466 -26.73 12.76 11.36
N VAL A 467 -25.60 12.11 11.03
CA VAL A 467 -24.28 12.44 11.55
C VAL A 467 -23.51 13.14 10.46
N LEU A 468 -23.05 14.36 10.71
CA LEU A 468 -22.52 15.27 9.70
C LEU A 468 -21.05 15.58 9.93
N ILE A 469 -20.26 15.57 8.88
CA ILE A 469 -18.92 16.16 8.85
C ILE A 469 -18.96 17.35 7.89
N PHE A 470 -18.66 18.53 8.39
CA PHE A 470 -18.60 19.75 7.59
C PHE A 470 -17.20 20.00 7.01
N ARG A 471 -17.13 20.69 5.90
CA ARG A 471 -15.86 21.17 5.30
C ARG A 471 -15.22 22.26 6.17
N ASN A 472 -16.04 23.05 6.85
CA ASN A 472 -15.61 24.08 7.80
C ASN A 472 -16.21 23.76 9.19
N LYS A 473 -15.35 23.63 10.21
CA LYS A 473 -15.78 23.27 11.57
C LYS A 473 -16.72 24.29 12.23
N ASN A 474 -16.74 25.54 11.75
CA ASN A 474 -17.59 26.60 12.30
C ASN A 474 -18.95 26.71 11.58
N GLN A 475 -19.33 25.74 10.78
CA GLN A 475 -20.58 25.74 10.03
C GLN A 475 -21.74 25.39 10.96
N THR A 476 -22.83 26.20 10.91
CA THR A 476 -24.10 25.91 11.59
C THR A 476 -24.86 24.82 10.82
N PRO A 477 -25.27 23.72 11.46
CA PRO A 477 -25.94 22.59 10.80
C PRO A 477 -27.36 22.93 10.30
N GLU A 478 -28.12 23.73 11.06
CA GLU A 478 -29.56 23.95 10.87
C GLU A 478 -29.91 24.44 9.44
N PRO A 479 -29.24 25.47 8.88
CA PRO A 479 -29.57 25.94 7.53
C PRO A 479 -29.28 24.90 6.44
N VAL A 480 -28.28 24.05 6.69
CA VAL A 480 -27.88 22.97 5.77
C VAL A 480 -28.93 21.87 5.76
N ILE A 481 -29.37 21.45 6.96
CA ILE A 481 -30.45 20.47 7.13
C ILE A 481 -31.75 20.97 6.50
N GLU A 482 -32.09 22.24 6.70
CA GLU A 482 -33.31 22.83 6.16
C GLU A 482 -33.31 22.79 4.63
N ARG A 483 -32.22 23.17 3.98
CA ARG A 483 -32.09 23.07 2.52
C ARG A 483 -32.15 21.63 2.03
N ALA A 484 -31.53 20.68 2.73
CA ALA A 484 -31.60 19.26 2.37
C ALA A 484 -33.06 18.76 2.51
N ASN A 485 -33.77 19.15 3.57
CA ASN A 485 -35.16 18.79 3.80
C ASN A 485 -36.13 19.32 2.74
N GLN A 486 -35.79 20.42 2.03
CA GLN A 486 -36.60 20.94 0.93
C GLN A 486 -36.64 19.99 -0.27
N THR A 487 -35.65 19.12 -0.40
CA THR A 487 -35.58 18.13 -1.50
C THR A 487 -36.14 16.76 -1.12
N LEU A 488 -36.51 16.56 0.15
CA LEU A 488 -37.01 15.31 0.71
C LEU A 488 -38.54 15.35 0.89
N ALA A 489 -39.16 14.17 0.81
CA ALA A 489 -40.57 14.02 1.13
C ALA A 489 -40.79 14.29 2.64
N GLU A 490 -42.00 14.65 3.04
CA GLU A 490 -42.30 15.08 4.39
C GLU A 490 -41.94 14.02 5.45
N PHE A 491 -42.23 12.76 5.18
CA PHE A 491 -41.88 11.61 6.06
C PHE A 491 -40.37 11.31 6.13
N GLN A 492 -39.57 11.78 5.17
CA GLN A 492 -38.12 11.58 5.08
C GLN A 492 -37.34 12.75 5.72
N ARG A 493 -37.99 13.80 6.20
CA ARG A 493 -37.32 14.99 6.75
C ARG A 493 -36.45 14.64 7.94
N ILE A 494 -35.22 15.09 7.87
CA ILE A 494 -34.21 14.94 8.94
C ILE A 494 -34.57 15.89 10.07
N ARG A 495 -34.94 15.34 11.21
CA ARG A 495 -35.30 16.08 12.41
C ARG A 495 -34.22 16.01 13.48
N ARG A 496 -33.35 14.99 13.41
CA ARG A 496 -32.26 14.76 14.38
C ARG A 496 -30.94 14.75 13.65
N PHE A 497 -29.95 15.42 14.22
CA PHE A 497 -28.62 15.44 13.68
C PHE A 497 -27.57 15.65 14.77
N VAL A 498 -26.36 15.20 14.50
CA VAL A 498 -25.16 15.37 15.33
C VAL A 498 -24.00 15.74 14.41
N VAL A 499 -23.14 16.64 14.87
CA VAL A 499 -21.90 16.96 14.15
C VAL A 499 -20.80 16.05 14.67
N TRP A 500 -20.16 15.31 13.77
CA TRP A 500 -19.03 14.46 14.11
C TRP A 500 -17.80 15.32 14.43
N PRO A 501 -17.08 15.08 15.55
CA PRO A 501 -16.00 15.96 16.00
C PRO A 501 -14.76 15.89 15.10
N ASP A 502 -14.50 14.71 14.51
CA ASP A 502 -13.32 14.46 13.70
C ASP A 502 -13.52 14.77 12.22
N GLU A 503 -12.40 14.75 11.47
CA GLU A 503 -12.43 15.01 10.02
C GLU A 503 -12.93 13.83 9.20
N ASP A 504 -12.97 12.62 9.73
CA ASP A 504 -13.52 11.44 9.07
C ASP A 504 -14.16 10.49 10.08
N PHE A 505 -15.07 9.63 9.59
CA PHE A 505 -15.64 8.57 10.41
C PHE A 505 -14.63 7.45 10.66
N PRO A 506 -14.72 6.71 11.79
CA PRO A 506 -13.95 5.49 12.00
C PRO A 506 -14.31 4.46 10.91
N ARG A 507 -13.29 3.79 10.32
CA ARG A 507 -13.48 2.90 9.18
C ARG A 507 -12.81 1.55 9.39
N THR A 508 -13.33 0.55 8.69
CA THR A 508 -12.73 -0.79 8.58
C THR A 508 -11.55 -0.78 7.60
N SER A 509 -10.80 -1.88 7.50
CA SER A 509 -9.75 -2.09 6.49
C SER A 509 -10.27 -1.94 5.04
N THR A 510 -11.53 -2.30 4.80
CA THR A 510 -12.22 -2.10 3.52
C THR A 510 -12.82 -0.70 3.37
N GLN A 511 -12.44 0.26 4.23
CA GLN A 511 -12.87 1.66 4.20
C GLN A 511 -14.38 1.89 4.42
N LYS A 512 -15.09 0.90 4.97
CA LYS A 512 -16.47 1.06 5.38
C LYS A 512 -16.55 1.75 6.75
N PRO A 513 -17.52 2.67 6.97
CA PRO A 513 -17.75 3.25 8.29
C PRO A 513 -18.01 2.18 9.35
N GLN A 514 -17.44 2.34 10.53
CA GLN A 514 -17.74 1.51 11.70
C GLN A 514 -19.01 2.00 12.38
N ILE A 515 -20.14 1.45 11.96
CA ILE A 515 -21.47 1.90 12.40
C ILE A 515 -21.64 1.83 13.93
N SER A 516 -21.10 0.80 14.58
CA SER A 516 -21.18 0.67 16.05
C SER A 516 -20.55 1.86 16.76
N ALA A 517 -19.33 2.24 16.39
CA ALA A 517 -18.64 3.39 17.00
C ALA A 517 -19.40 4.72 16.77
N ILE A 518 -20.05 4.87 15.61
CA ILE A 518 -20.85 6.05 15.29
C ILE A 518 -22.16 6.03 16.08
N GLN A 519 -22.81 4.87 16.24
CA GLN A 519 -24.01 4.71 17.08
C GLN A 519 -23.72 5.01 18.55
N ASP A 520 -22.60 4.50 19.09
CA ASP A 520 -22.18 4.79 20.47
C ASP A 520 -21.99 6.29 20.68
N TYR A 521 -21.41 6.99 19.71
CA TYR A 521 -21.27 8.45 19.76
C TYR A 521 -22.63 9.16 19.72
N ILE A 522 -23.57 8.74 18.85
CA ILE A 522 -24.93 9.29 18.82
C ILE A 522 -25.59 9.11 20.19
N HIS A 523 -25.53 7.90 20.76
CA HIS A 523 -26.11 7.64 22.10
C HIS A 523 -25.48 8.52 23.16
N THR A 524 -24.16 8.70 23.13
CA THR A 524 -23.46 9.60 24.06
C THR A 524 -23.92 11.04 23.89
N CYS A 525 -24.03 11.57 22.69
CA CYS A 525 -24.47 12.93 22.42
C CYS A 525 -25.92 13.21 22.91
N PHE A 526 -26.81 12.22 22.83
CA PHE A 526 -28.19 12.38 23.26
C PHE A 526 -28.43 11.98 24.74
N GLN A 527 -27.47 11.31 25.41
CA GLN A 527 -27.49 10.99 26.83
C GLN A 527 -26.74 12.00 27.70
N THR A 528 -25.76 12.71 27.13
CA THR A 528 -24.90 13.62 27.88
C THR A 528 -24.96 15.03 27.30
N ILE A 529 -25.58 15.95 28.04
CA ILE A 529 -25.28 17.38 27.94
C ILE A 529 -24.04 17.59 28.82
N ALA A 530 -22.83 17.36 28.32
CA ALA A 530 -21.58 17.86 28.89
C ALA A 530 -20.35 17.46 28.07
N HIS A 531 -19.64 18.47 27.61
CA HIS A 531 -18.24 18.59 27.16
C HIS A 531 -17.76 17.88 25.89
N PRO A 532 -17.11 18.64 24.97
CA PRO A 532 -16.47 18.09 23.77
C PRO A 532 -15.10 17.50 24.12
N GLU A 533 -14.88 16.25 23.80
CA GLU A 533 -13.56 15.62 23.84
C GLU A 533 -12.66 16.19 22.73
N SER A 534 -11.42 16.50 23.11
CA SER A 534 -10.46 17.24 22.31
C SER A 534 -9.68 16.36 21.33
N SER A 535 -9.29 16.92 20.19
CA SER A 535 -8.38 16.35 19.17
C SER A 535 -7.06 15.76 19.76
N GLY A 536 -6.74 16.02 21.01
CA GLY A 536 -5.56 15.49 21.70
C GLY A 536 -5.58 13.99 21.96
N GLU A 537 -6.74 13.37 22.15
CA GLU A 537 -6.83 11.92 22.45
C GLU A 537 -6.50 11.05 21.21
N MET A 538 -6.90 11.48 20.05
CA MET A 538 -6.61 10.75 18.81
C MET A 538 -5.10 10.75 18.47
N LEU A 539 -4.43 11.87 18.70
CA LEU A 539 -2.98 11.99 18.53
C LEU A 539 -2.24 11.16 19.58
N ALA A 540 -2.74 11.12 20.81
CA ALA A 540 -2.25 10.27 21.90
C ALA A 540 -2.30 8.78 21.51
N ASP A 541 -3.41 8.33 20.94
CA ASP A 541 -3.60 6.94 20.51
C ASP A 541 -2.63 6.56 19.37
N LEU A 542 -2.39 7.47 18.43
CA LEU A 542 -1.41 7.29 17.34
C LEU A 542 0.02 7.22 17.89
N ILE A 543 0.37 8.09 18.82
CA ILE A 543 1.67 8.11 19.48
C ILE A 543 1.85 6.84 20.31
N ARG A 544 0.84 6.40 21.04
CA ARG A 544 0.85 5.14 21.82
C ARG A 544 1.13 3.93 20.91
N ARG A 545 0.48 3.84 19.74
CA ARG A 545 0.69 2.75 18.78
C ARG A 545 2.10 2.70 18.22
N ILE A 546 2.71 3.86 17.98
CA ILE A 546 4.06 3.96 17.39
C ILE A 546 5.13 3.72 18.43
N THR A 547 4.94 4.25 19.65
CA THR A 547 5.98 4.21 20.69
C THR A 547 5.82 3.07 21.69
N GLY A 548 4.63 2.43 21.75
CA GLY A 548 4.29 1.43 22.76
C GLY A 548 4.20 2.00 24.18
N ARG A 549 4.20 3.34 24.34
CA ARG A 549 4.19 4.01 25.64
C ARG A 549 2.84 4.68 25.89
N ASP A 550 2.33 4.56 27.11
CA ASP A 550 1.17 5.33 27.54
C ASP A 550 1.55 6.80 27.72
N VAL A 551 0.79 7.68 27.08
CA VAL A 551 1.02 9.11 27.09
C VAL A 551 -0.21 9.77 27.71
N GLU A 552 -0.10 10.13 28.98
CA GLU A 552 -1.15 10.85 29.72
C GLU A 552 -0.86 12.36 29.69
N GLY A 553 -1.91 13.18 29.58
CA GLY A 553 -1.82 14.64 29.76
C GLY A 553 -1.23 15.43 28.58
N LEU A 554 -1.49 15.03 27.34
CA LEU A 554 -1.10 15.78 26.15
C LEU A 554 -1.72 17.18 26.12
N SER A 555 -0.86 18.20 26.02
CA SER A 555 -1.27 19.59 25.77
C SER A 555 -0.78 20.07 24.40
N HIS A 556 -1.40 21.10 23.84
CA HIS A 556 -0.93 21.73 22.59
C HIS A 556 0.54 22.17 22.65
N ALA A 557 1.05 22.47 23.84
CA ALA A 557 2.44 22.88 24.05
C ALA A 557 3.41 21.71 24.21
N SER A 558 2.94 20.47 24.36
CA SER A 558 3.79 19.29 24.54
C SER A 558 4.70 19.10 23.35
N ASN A 559 6.03 19.04 23.60
CA ASN A 559 7.04 18.91 22.56
C ASN A 559 7.33 17.44 22.26
N LEU A 560 7.37 17.08 20.97
CA LEU A 560 7.55 15.71 20.50
C LEU A 560 8.87 15.06 20.98
N THR A 561 9.92 15.86 21.14
CA THR A 561 11.25 15.34 21.53
C THR A 561 11.52 15.48 23.02
N LYS A 562 11.15 16.62 23.61
CA LYS A 562 11.49 16.91 25.01
C LYS A 562 10.52 16.25 25.99
N ASP A 563 9.23 16.31 25.69
CA ASP A 563 8.17 15.87 26.62
C ASP A 563 7.72 14.44 26.28
N LEU A 564 7.63 14.10 24.98
CA LEU A 564 7.20 12.78 24.50
C LEU A 564 8.36 11.83 24.18
N ASN A 565 9.61 12.31 24.24
CA ASN A 565 10.83 11.54 23.96
C ASN A 565 10.80 10.78 22.62
N LEU A 566 10.13 11.34 21.59
CA LEU A 566 10.07 10.73 20.27
C LEU A 566 11.42 10.85 19.56
N SER A 567 11.98 9.72 19.19
CA SER A 567 13.15 9.65 18.33
C SER A 567 12.89 10.24 16.95
N SER A 568 13.94 10.57 16.20
CA SER A 568 13.79 11.05 14.81
C SER A 568 13.03 10.09 13.92
N ILE A 569 13.06 8.80 14.22
CA ILE A 569 12.42 7.74 13.47
C ILE A 569 10.95 7.66 13.82
N GLU A 570 10.61 7.60 15.11
CA GLU A 570 9.21 7.60 15.58
C GLU A 570 8.47 8.84 15.07
N ARG A 571 9.16 9.97 14.91
CA ARG A 571 8.58 11.18 14.30
C ARG A 571 8.30 11.01 12.80
N VAL A 572 9.17 10.34 12.05
CA VAL A 572 8.92 10.03 10.62
C VAL A 572 7.79 9.01 10.48
N GLU A 573 7.70 8.04 11.38
CA GLU A 573 6.60 7.08 11.43
C GLU A 573 5.28 7.76 11.80
N LEU A 574 5.30 8.68 12.78
CA LEU A 574 4.15 9.50 13.13
C LEU A 574 3.68 10.36 11.95
N LEU A 575 4.62 11.03 11.26
CA LEU A 575 4.33 11.81 10.06
C LEU A 575 3.67 10.93 8.99
N SER A 576 4.20 9.73 8.79
CA SER A 576 3.67 8.75 7.83
C SER A 576 2.27 8.30 8.20
N ALA A 577 2.04 8.00 9.46
CA ALA A 577 0.74 7.58 9.96
C ALA A 577 -0.30 8.70 9.87
N LEU A 578 0.10 9.95 10.11
CA LEU A 578 -0.73 11.13 9.92
C LEU A 578 -1.07 11.38 8.44
N GLU A 579 -0.07 11.26 7.54
CA GLU A 579 -0.29 11.36 6.09
C GLU A 579 -1.28 10.29 5.59
N ASP A 580 -1.14 9.05 6.07
CA ASP A 580 -2.03 7.96 5.71
C ASP A 580 -3.43 8.13 6.33
N ARG A 581 -3.51 8.57 7.59
CA ARG A 581 -4.79 8.77 8.28
C ARG A 581 -5.60 9.92 7.70
N PHE A 582 -4.94 11.06 7.48
CA PHE A 582 -5.59 12.29 6.99
C PHE A 582 -5.57 12.42 5.48
N GLN A 583 -4.95 11.48 4.77
CA GLN A 583 -4.82 11.48 3.30
C GLN A 583 -4.22 12.79 2.77
N LEU A 584 -3.24 13.33 3.50
CA LEU A 584 -2.56 14.60 3.22
C LEU A 584 -1.08 14.35 2.97
N ASP A 585 -0.45 15.20 2.15
CA ASP A 585 1.02 15.28 2.06
C ASP A 585 1.50 16.32 3.07
N LEU A 586 2.16 15.90 4.12
CA LEU A 586 2.72 16.78 5.14
C LEU A 586 4.19 17.13 4.83
N ASN A 587 4.63 18.30 5.28
CA ASN A 587 6.00 18.74 5.06
C ASN A 587 6.94 18.19 6.14
N GLU A 588 7.76 17.19 5.77
CA GLU A 588 8.72 16.53 6.66
C GLU A 588 9.67 17.55 7.35
N SER A 589 9.98 18.69 6.69
CA SER A 589 10.86 19.72 7.27
C SER A 589 10.26 20.46 8.46
N ARG A 590 8.95 20.47 8.60
CA ARG A 590 8.26 21.06 9.77
C ARG A 590 8.29 20.14 11.00
N PHE A 591 8.46 18.83 10.81
CA PHE A 591 8.68 17.88 11.90
C PHE A 591 10.09 17.98 12.46
N THR A 592 10.44 19.12 12.99
CA THR A 592 11.73 19.33 13.65
C THR A 592 11.72 18.81 15.09
N SER A 593 12.90 18.76 15.73
CA SER A 593 13.01 18.42 17.16
C SER A 593 12.28 19.40 18.08
N ALA A 594 11.90 20.58 17.58
CA ALA A 594 11.17 21.61 18.33
C ALA A 594 9.66 21.57 18.09
N SER A 595 9.14 20.65 17.24
CA SER A 595 7.71 20.59 16.96
C SER A 595 6.91 20.17 18.18
N THR A 596 5.76 20.82 18.37
CA THR A 596 4.80 20.55 19.42
C THR A 596 3.55 19.86 18.86
N ILE A 597 2.68 19.37 19.72
CA ILE A 597 1.36 18.85 19.33
C ILE A 597 0.55 19.92 18.58
N GLY A 598 0.57 21.16 19.03
CA GLY A 598 -0.09 22.29 18.35
C GLY A 598 0.45 22.57 16.95
N ASP A 599 1.76 22.36 16.72
CA ASP A 599 2.36 22.46 15.39
C ASP A 599 1.83 21.37 14.45
N ILE A 600 1.68 20.13 14.94
CA ILE A 600 1.09 19.03 14.17
C ILE A 600 -0.34 19.37 13.78
N GLU A 601 -1.16 19.83 14.72
CA GLU A 601 -2.55 20.21 14.43
C GLU A 601 -2.62 21.34 13.40
N THR A 602 -1.72 22.32 13.49
CA THR A 602 -1.63 23.42 12.52
C THR A 602 -1.22 22.89 11.14
N MET A 603 -0.29 21.94 11.09
CA MET A 603 0.13 21.30 9.84
C MET A 603 -0.97 20.45 9.19
N LEU A 604 -1.81 19.83 10.00
CA LEU A 604 -2.98 19.07 9.51
C LEU A 604 -4.06 20.00 8.95
N ARG A 605 -4.20 21.20 9.53
CA ARG A 605 -5.16 22.23 9.05
C ARG A 605 -4.68 22.94 7.79
N GLU A 606 -3.36 23.21 7.69
CA GLU A 606 -2.75 23.95 6.58
C GLU A 606 -1.59 23.15 5.96
N PRO A 607 -1.84 22.20 5.10
CA PRO A 607 -0.79 21.43 4.43
C PRO A 607 -0.05 22.30 3.41
N GLU A 608 1.10 22.82 3.78
CA GLU A 608 1.93 23.64 2.90
C GLU A 608 2.79 22.85 1.92
N ARG A 609 2.94 23.39 0.70
CA ARG A 609 3.57 22.78 -0.48
C ARG A 609 5.05 23.12 -0.67
N GLN A 610 5.91 23.13 0.31
CA GLN A 610 7.34 23.24 0.04
C GLN A 610 8.03 21.87 0.11
N ARG A 611 8.11 21.20 -1.03
CA ARG A 611 8.99 20.04 -1.23
C ARG A 611 10.41 20.54 -1.55
N THR A 612 11.38 20.21 -0.73
CA THR A 612 12.78 20.16 -1.14
C THR A 612 12.93 19.03 -2.16
N ASN A 613 12.81 19.37 -3.43
CA ASN A 613 12.76 18.39 -4.52
C ASN A 613 14.19 18.02 -4.94
N PHE A 614 14.82 17.09 -4.23
CA PHE A 614 16.08 16.51 -4.67
C PHE A 614 15.84 15.71 -5.95
N GLN A 615 16.75 15.87 -6.92
CA GLN A 615 16.66 15.09 -8.15
C GLN A 615 17.54 13.84 -8.06
N TYR A 616 16.92 12.70 -8.32
CA TYR A 616 17.58 11.40 -8.29
C TYR A 616 17.93 10.96 -9.72
N PRO A 617 19.22 11.00 -10.11
CA PRO A 617 19.64 10.82 -11.50
C PRO A 617 19.65 9.34 -11.90
N ARG A 618 18.51 8.83 -12.39
CA ARG A 618 18.41 7.45 -12.88
C ARG A 618 19.22 7.19 -14.16
N TRP A 619 19.50 8.23 -14.96
CA TRP A 619 20.25 8.13 -16.19
C TRP A 619 21.70 7.69 -15.99
N THR A 620 22.29 7.96 -14.81
CA THR A 620 23.65 7.55 -14.46
C THR A 620 23.82 6.03 -14.39
N GLN A 621 22.74 5.30 -14.19
CA GLN A 621 22.70 3.84 -14.13
C GLN A 621 22.44 3.18 -15.49
N SER A 622 22.39 3.95 -16.58
CA SER A 622 22.31 3.40 -17.95
C SER A 622 23.60 2.71 -18.36
N LEU A 623 23.50 1.80 -19.34
CA LEU A 623 24.66 1.06 -19.86
C LEU A 623 25.77 1.99 -20.37
N PHE A 624 25.39 3.08 -21.05
CA PHE A 624 26.36 4.05 -21.57
C PHE A 624 27.20 4.68 -20.45
N PHE A 625 26.54 5.21 -19.40
CA PHE A 625 27.28 5.83 -18.28
C PHE A 625 28.03 4.81 -17.43
N SER A 626 27.55 3.57 -17.35
CA SER A 626 28.28 2.48 -16.69
C SER A 626 29.57 2.14 -17.43
N ALA A 627 29.53 2.05 -18.76
CA ALA A 627 30.72 1.86 -19.58
C ALA A 627 31.70 3.03 -19.47
N LEU A 628 31.17 4.27 -19.57
CA LEU A 628 31.99 5.49 -19.41
C LEU A 628 32.72 5.52 -18.06
N ARG A 629 32.01 5.20 -16.96
CA ARG A 629 32.64 5.12 -15.61
C ARG A 629 33.75 4.08 -15.56
N THR A 630 33.54 2.94 -16.19
CA THR A 630 34.55 1.89 -16.21
C THR A 630 35.82 2.36 -16.92
N VAL A 631 35.66 3.01 -18.07
CA VAL A 631 36.80 3.59 -18.82
C VAL A 631 37.53 4.65 -18.01
N VAL A 632 36.80 5.63 -17.46
CA VAL A 632 37.40 6.70 -16.66
C VAL A 632 38.06 6.17 -15.39
N TYR A 633 37.48 5.14 -14.77
CA TYR A 633 38.10 4.50 -13.61
C TYR A 633 39.50 3.96 -13.93
N TYR A 634 39.66 3.17 -14.98
CA TYR A 634 40.93 2.55 -15.32
C TYR A 634 41.94 3.52 -15.93
N LEU A 635 41.47 4.54 -16.63
CA LEU A 635 42.38 5.54 -17.25
C LEU A 635 42.82 6.62 -16.25
N LEU A 636 41.99 7.02 -15.29
CA LEU A 636 42.28 8.16 -14.42
C LEU A 636 42.23 7.80 -12.92
N SER A 637 41.10 7.23 -12.43
CA SER A 637 40.91 7.10 -10.99
C SER A 637 41.78 6.03 -10.36
N TRP A 638 41.91 4.89 -10.98
CA TRP A 638 42.75 3.79 -10.48
C TRP A 638 44.25 4.15 -10.51
N PRO A 639 44.85 4.64 -11.63
CA PRO A 639 46.23 5.09 -11.64
C PRO A 639 46.51 6.20 -10.60
N ALA A 640 45.60 7.19 -10.49
CA ALA A 640 45.73 8.26 -9.52
C ALA A 640 45.76 7.73 -8.07
N THR A 641 44.86 6.81 -7.73
CA THR A 641 44.80 6.17 -6.41
C THR A 641 46.08 5.37 -6.10
N MET A 642 46.59 4.59 -7.10
CA MET A 642 47.84 3.83 -6.92
C MET A 642 49.05 4.72 -6.80
N LEU A 643 49.10 5.79 -7.58
CA LEU A 643 50.18 6.79 -7.50
C LEU A 643 50.16 7.55 -6.17
N MET A 644 48.96 7.84 -5.65
CA MET A 644 48.78 8.58 -4.41
C MET A 644 49.30 7.82 -3.18
N ALA A 645 48.94 6.54 -3.03
CA ALA A 645 49.23 5.80 -1.82
C ALA A 645 49.22 4.27 -1.90
N CYS A 646 49.14 3.63 -3.05
CA CYS A 646 49.06 2.14 -3.22
C CYS A 646 48.56 1.38 -1.95
N PRO A 647 47.25 1.32 -1.70
CA PRO A 647 46.70 0.94 -0.39
C PRO A 647 46.95 -0.54 -0.08
N LYS A 648 47.16 -0.87 1.21
CA LYS A 648 47.08 -2.25 1.72
C LYS A 648 45.60 -2.64 1.87
N ILE A 649 45.20 -3.71 1.24
CA ILE A 649 43.82 -4.20 1.29
C ILE A 649 43.80 -5.44 2.20
N ARG A 650 42.88 -5.45 3.20
CA ARG A 650 42.65 -6.58 4.12
C ARG A 650 41.16 -6.97 4.09
N GLY A 651 40.86 -8.25 4.35
CA GLY A 651 39.47 -8.73 4.48
C GLY A 651 38.71 -8.85 3.17
N ARG A 652 39.38 -8.85 2.01
CA ARG A 652 38.73 -9.02 0.70
C ARG A 652 38.06 -10.39 0.55
N GLU A 653 38.56 -11.40 1.28
CA GLU A 653 38.04 -12.74 1.41
C GLU A 653 36.61 -12.74 1.98
N ASN A 654 36.25 -11.82 2.85
CA ASN A 654 34.91 -11.67 3.43
C ASN A 654 33.82 -11.41 2.39
N LEU A 655 34.21 -10.99 1.18
CA LEU A 655 33.29 -10.73 0.07
C LEU A 655 33.16 -11.94 -0.88
N LYS A 656 33.95 -13.03 -0.70
CA LYS A 656 34.09 -14.10 -1.71
C LYS A 656 32.76 -14.84 -1.92
N ASP A 657 32.07 -15.18 -0.86
CA ASP A 657 30.85 -16.01 -0.88
C ASP A 657 29.54 -15.19 -0.93
N LEU A 658 29.64 -13.87 -0.82
CA LEU A 658 28.49 -13.00 -0.88
C LEU A 658 28.03 -12.81 -2.32
N ARG A 659 26.74 -13.01 -2.59
CA ARG A 659 26.11 -12.80 -3.89
C ARG A 659 25.09 -11.67 -3.80
N GLY A 660 24.93 -10.92 -4.89
CA GLY A 660 23.97 -9.82 -4.98
C GLY A 660 24.49 -8.48 -4.46
N PRO A 661 23.65 -7.46 -4.41
CA PRO A 661 23.97 -6.13 -3.89
C PRO A 661 24.29 -6.15 -2.39
N LEU A 662 25.20 -5.27 -1.99
CA LEU A 662 25.65 -5.08 -0.60
C LEU A 662 25.50 -3.61 -0.20
N LEU A 663 25.31 -3.36 1.08
CA LEU A 663 25.42 -2.04 1.67
C LEU A 663 26.82 -1.91 2.31
N PHE A 664 27.71 -1.13 1.71
CA PHE A 664 29.00 -0.81 2.26
C PHE A 664 28.87 0.42 3.17
N VAL A 665 29.37 0.31 4.38
CA VAL A 665 29.37 1.39 5.38
C VAL A 665 30.83 1.71 5.72
N ALA A 666 31.24 2.95 5.50
CA ALA A 666 32.64 3.34 5.65
C ALA A 666 32.82 4.61 6.50
N ASN A 667 33.97 4.75 7.18
CA ASN A 667 34.37 6.01 7.78
C ASN A 667 34.75 7.04 6.71
N HIS A 668 34.54 8.35 7.00
CA HIS A 668 34.77 9.43 6.05
C HIS A 668 35.95 10.34 6.47
N VAL A 669 37.05 10.23 5.76
CA VAL A 669 38.30 10.92 6.10
C VAL A 669 38.58 12.11 5.15
N THR A 670 38.51 11.85 3.82
CA THR A 670 38.90 12.82 2.79
C THR A 670 37.94 12.83 1.60
N GLN A 671 38.19 13.61 0.59
CA GLN A 671 37.42 13.61 -0.67
C GLN A 671 37.77 12.42 -1.57
N VAL A 672 38.91 11.77 -1.35
CA VAL A 672 39.42 10.68 -2.21
C VAL A 672 39.09 9.28 -1.69
N ASP A 673 38.40 9.18 -0.55
CA ASP A 673 38.03 7.90 0.07
C ASP A 673 37.37 6.93 -0.91
N ILE A 674 36.47 7.44 -1.77
CA ILE A 674 35.75 6.62 -2.78
C ILE A 674 36.73 5.91 -3.70
N GLY A 675 37.81 6.58 -4.13
CA GLY A 675 38.85 5.98 -4.98
C GLY A 675 39.56 4.79 -4.32
N PHE A 676 39.89 4.90 -3.03
CA PHE A 676 40.52 3.82 -2.25
C PHE A 676 39.55 2.64 -2.03
N ILE A 677 38.28 2.93 -1.72
CA ILE A 677 37.26 1.89 -1.59
C ILE A 677 37.05 1.16 -2.92
N LEU A 678 36.92 1.88 -4.04
CA LEU A 678 36.80 1.26 -5.35
C LEU A 678 38.00 0.37 -5.70
N ALA A 679 39.24 0.79 -5.34
CA ALA A 679 40.45 -0.03 -5.55
C ALA A 679 40.41 -1.30 -4.70
N ALA A 680 39.86 -1.27 -3.48
CA ALA A 680 39.73 -2.41 -2.57
C ALA A 680 38.66 -3.41 -3.00
N LEU A 681 37.56 -2.97 -3.61
CA LEU A 681 36.42 -3.84 -3.95
C LEU A 681 36.73 -4.78 -5.14
N PRO A 682 36.21 -6.03 -5.13
CA PRO A 682 36.18 -6.92 -6.31
C PRO A 682 35.43 -6.30 -7.50
N LEU A 683 35.77 -6.72 -8.73
CA LEU A 683 35.20 -6.22 -9.99
C LEU A 683 33.67 -6.19 -10.00
N ARG A 684 33.04 -7.25 -9.47
CA ARG A 684 31.58 -7.40 -9.45
C ARG A 684 30.85 -6.31 -8.66
N TYR A 685 31.50 -5.72 -7.63
CA TYR A 685 30.91 -4.64 -6.83
C TYR A 685 31.42 -3.26 -7.28
N ARG A 686 32.66 -3.17 -7.72
CA ARG A 686 33.35 -1.94 -8.12
C ARG A 686 32.58 -1.14 -9.17
N HIS A 687 32.09 -1.82 -10.23
CA HIS A 687 31.42 -1.16 -11.35
C HIS A 687 29.91 -1.00 -11.15
N ARG A 688 29.36 -1.62 -10.11
CA ARG A 688 27.95 -1.52 -9.72
C ARG A 688 27.79 -0.97 -8.32
N LEU A 689 28.35 0.23 -8.10
CA LEU A 689 28.28 0.95 -6.85
C LEU A 689 27.49 2.25 -7.05
N ALA A 690 26.60 2.57 -6.11
CA ALA A 690 25.96 3.87 -5.97
C ALA A 690 26.37 4.49 -4.64
N VAL A 691 26.82 5.75 -4.68
CA VAL A 691 27.43 6.41 -3.52
C VAL A 691 26.48 7.47 -2.97
N ALA A 692 26.17 7.41 -1.68
CA ALA A 692 25.39 8.44 -1.01
C ALA A 692 26.27 9.68 -0.77
N MET A 693 25.74 10.84 -1.13
CA MET A 693 26.41 12.12 -0.92
C MET A 693 25.44 13.14 -0.33
N LEU A 694 25.94 14.11 0.40
CA LEU A 694 25.15 15.17 1.01
C LEU A 694 24.22 15.84 -0.01
N GLY A 695 22.92 15.75 0.22
CA GLY A 695 21.88 16.21 -0.72
C GLY A 695 21.94 17.72 -0.92
N GLU A 696 22.15 18.47 0.16
CA GLU A 696 22.25 19.93 0.18
C GLU A 696 23.42 20.40 -0.70
N LEU A 697 24.58 19.75 -0.60
CA LEU A 697 25.75 20.06 -1.42
C LEU A 697 25.50 19.78 -2.91
N LEU A 698 24.86 18.67 -3.24
CA LEU A 698 24.49 18.36 -4.62
C LEU A 698 23.48 19.37 -5.19
N GLN A 699 22.59 19.88 -4.36
CA GLN A 699 21.63 20.91 -4.75
C GLN A 699 22.31 22.27 -5.00
N GLU A 700 23.24 22.68 -4.13
CA GLU A 700 24.06 23.90 -4.31
C GLU A 700 24.88 23.83 -5.59
N MET A 701 25.56 22.71 -5.86
CA MET A 701 26.34 22.54 -7.11
C MET A 701 25.45 22.62 -8.37
N ARG A 702 24.22 22.13 -8.28
CA ARG A 702 23.29 22.14 -9.40
C ARG A 702 22.61 23.48 -9.63
N TYR A 703 22.23 24.16 -8.56
CA TYR A 703 21.53 25.43 -8.55
C TYR A 703 22.30 26.46 -7.73
N PRO A 704 23.51 26.88 -8.20
CA PRO A 704 24.29 27.83 -7.48
C PRO A 704 23.57 29.17 -7.35
N PRO A 705 23.66 29.86 -6.19
CA PRO A 705 22.99 31.13 -5.95
C PRO A 705 23.29 32.20 -7.02
N ALA A 706 22.34 33.11 -7.23
CA ALA A 706 22.50 34.20 -8.22
C ALA A 706 23.68 35.17 -7.87
N SER A 707 24.11 35.22 -6.60
CA SER A 707 25.24 35.98 -6.12
C SER A 707 26.61 35.45 -6.60
N VAL A 708 26.67 34.23 -7.13
CA VAL A 708 27.93 33.64 -7.60
C VAL A 708 28.20 34.07 -9.04
N PRO A 709 29.47 34.43 -9.41
CA PRO A 709 29.84 34.80 -10.78
C PRO A 709 29.47 33.74 -11.83
N PHE A 710 29.12 34.16 -13.04
CA PHE A 710 28.60 33.26 -14.11
C PHE A 710 29.57 32.11 -14.41
N ILE A 711 30.88 32.36 -14.51
CA ILE A 711 31.90 31.33 -14.78
C ILE A 711 31.90 30.28 -13.66
N ARG A 712 31.85 30.69 -12.41
CA ARG A 712 31.85 29.78 -11.27
C ARG A 712 30.57 28.97 -11.23
N ARG A 713 29.41 29.57 -11.54
CA ARG A 713 28.15 28.83 -11.69
C ARG A 713 28.23 27.76 -12.78
N PHE A 714 28.87 28.04 -13.89
CA PHE A 714 29.06 27.08 -14.96
C PHE A 714 29.96 25.92 -14.51
N ILE A 715 31.08 26.22 -13.82
CA ILE A 715 32.00 25.21 -13.26
C ILE A 715 31.29 24.33 -12.22
N GLU A 716 30.48 24.89 -11.34
CA GLU A 716 29.73 24.14 -10.33
C GLU A 716 28.72 23.19 -10.97
N LYS A 717 27.97 23.62 -12.00
CA LYS A 717 27.07 22.77 -12.78
C LYS A 717 27.79 21.65 -13.54
N LEU A 718 28.94 21.96 -14.12
CA LEU A 718 29.77 20.95 -14.79
C LEU A 718 30.30 19.94 -13.77
N SER A 719 30.80 20.42 -12.63
CA SER A 719 31.25 19.57 -11.52
C SER A 719 30.12 18.65 -10.99
N TYR A 720 28.90 19.17 -10.84
CA TYR A 720 27.71 18.34 -10.52
C TYR A 720 27.56 17.21 -11.54
N GLY A 721 27.56 17.53 -12.84
CA GLY A 721 27.40 16.54 -13.90
C GLY A 721 28.49 15.46 -13.86
N LEU A 722 29.74 15.87 -13.67
CA LEU A 722 30.89 14.96 -13.56
C LEU A 722 30.82 14.08 -12.31
N VAL A 723 30.57 14.65 -11.14
CA VAL A 723 30.49 13.90 -9.88
C VAL A 723 29.37 12.87 -9.94
N VAL A 724 28.19 13.29 -10.37
CA VAL A 724 27.02 12.41 -10.44
C VAL A 724 27.19 11.31 -11.49
N SER A 725 27.78 11.61 -12.65
CA SER A 725 27.99 10.60 -13.71
C SER A 725 29.13 9.64 -13.40
N LEU A 726 30.27 10.15 -12.91
CA LEU A 726 31.48 9.32 -12.72
C LEU A 726 31.44 8.46 -11.45
N PHE A 727 30.76 8.91 -10.40
CA PHE A 727 30.67 8.15 -9.14
C PHE A 727 29.28 7.56 -8.86
N ASN A 728 28.32 7.75 -9.78
CA ASN A 728 26.94 7.31 -9.60
C ASN A 728 26.35 7.76 -8.25
N VAL A 729 26.50 9.05 -7.96
CA VAL A 729 26.13 9.65 -6.68
C VAL A 729 24.65 9.93 -6.64
N PHE A 730 24.04 9.69 -5.49
CA PHE A 730 22.66 10.09 -5.20
C PHE A 730 22.58 10.94 -3.92
N PRO A 731 21.61 11.88 -3.85
CA PRO A 731 21.49 12.76 -2.69
C PRO A 731 20.99 12.00 -1.45
N LEU A 732 21.68 12.18 -0.33
CA LEU A 732 21.25 11.78 0.99
C LEU A 732 21.19 13.04 1.87
N PRO A 733 20.02 13.61 2.15
CA PRO A 733 19.90 14.82 2.94
C PRO A 733 20.21 14.58 4.42
N GLN A 734 20.62 15.64 5.15
CA GLN A 734 20.86 15.54 6.59
C GLN A 734 19.65 15.89 7.44
N LYS A 735 18.72 16.68 6.93
CA LYS A 735 17.61 17.23 7.72
C LYS A 735 16.24 16.72 7.27
N THR A 736 15.98 16.63 5.98
CA THR A 736 14.63 16.33 5.45
C THR A 736 14.70 15.66 4.07
N GLY A 737 13.71 14.83 3.73
CA GLY A 737 13.63 14.16 2.42
C GLY A 737 14.27 12.77 2.37
N PHE A 738 14.50 12.12 3.51
CA PHE A 738 15.10 10.79 3.61
C PHE A 738 14.33 9.71 2.85
N ARG A 739 13.00 9.76 2.86
CA ARG A 739 12.14 8.76 2.19
C ARG A 739 12.47 8.61 0.71
N GLN A 740 12.64 9.73 -0.01
CA GLN A 740 12.96 9.68 -1.44
C GLN A 740 14.37 9.15 -1.69
N SER A 741 15.33 9.49 -0.83
CA SER A 741 16.70 8.98 -0.89
C SER A 741 16.75 7.48 -0.63
N PHE A 742 16.04 7.00 0.37
CA PHE A 742 15.98 5.58 0.70
C PHE A 742 15.21 4.79 -0.37
N ALA A 743 14.14 5.36 -0.93
CA ALA A 743 13.45 4.76 -2.06
C ALA A 743 14.35 4.62 -3.30
N PHE A 744 15.19 5.65 -3.60
CA PHE A 744 16.18 5.57 -4.68
C PHE A 744 17.29 4.55 -4.38
N ALA A 745 17.74 4.48 -3.12
CA ALA A 745 18.67 3.46 -2.67
C ALA A 745 18.11 2.04 -2.92
N GLY A 746 16.88 1.78 -2.53
CA GLY A 746 16.18 0.53 -2.80
C GLY A 746 16.06 0.23 -4.29
N GLU A 747 15.65 1.21 -5.12
CA GLU A 747 15.63 1.07 -6.58
C GLU A 747 17.01 0.73 -7.17
N SER A 748 18.09 1.29 -6.62
CA SER A 748 19.45 1.00 -7.05
C SER A 748 19.83 -0.44 -6.72
N VAL A 749 19.49 -0.90 -5.53
CA VAL A 749 19.66 -2.31 -5.11
C VAL A 749 18.89 -3.25 -6.02
N ASP A 750 17.64 -2.95 -6.35
CA ASP A 750 16.79 -3.76 -7.25
C ASP A 750 17.35 -3.83 -8.68
N ARG A 751 18.15 -2.82 -9.11
CA ARG A 751 18.90 -2.82 -10.37
C ARG A 751 20.26 -3.53 -10.28
N GLY A 752 20.58 -4.13 -9.14
CA GLY A 752 21.83 -4.85 -8.91
C GLY A 752 23.03 -3.97 -8.53
N TYR A 753 22.80 -2.72 -8.10
CA TYR A 753 23.84 -1.85 -7.58
C TYR A 753 24.00 -2.05 -6.07
N SER A 754 25.25 -2.16 -5.61
CA SER A 754 25.60 -2.03 -4.20
C SER A 754 25.60 -0.56 -3.80
N LEU A 755 25.45 -0.29 -2.52
CA LEU A 755 25.44 1.07 -1.98
C LEU A 755 26.70 1.34 -1.16
N LEU A 756 27.17 2.58 -1.17
CA LEU A 756 28.21 3.06 -0.24
C LEU A 756 27.69 4.28 0.51
N VAL A 757 27.71 4.19 1.83
CA VAL A 757 27.25 5.25 2.73
C VAL A 757 28.32 5.57 3.76
N PHE A 758 28.47 6.87 4.04
CA PHE A 758 29.32 7.39 5.11
C PHE A 758 28.43 7.88 6.26
N PRO A 759 28.18 7.05 7.29
CA PRO A 759 27.16 7.33 8.32
C PRO A 759 27.48 8.46 9.27
N GLU A 760 28.73 8.94 9.29
CA GLU A 760 29.16 10.12 10.06
C GLU A 760 28.50 11.42 9.54
N GLY A 761 28.03 11.43 8.27
CA GLY A 761 27.42 12.59 7.63
C GLY A 761 28.38 13.76 7.36
N ARG A 762 29.60 13.69 7.85
CA ARG A 762 30.67 14.70 7.66
C ARG A 762 32.05 14.05 7.73
N ARG A 763 33.04 14.71 7.17
CA ARG A 763 34.43 14.24 7.23
C ARG A 763 35.03 14.49 8.61
N THR A 764 35.85 13.53 9.09
CA THR A 764 36.55 13.70 10.38
C THR A 764 37.43 14.94 10.39
N GLN A 765 37.46 15.65 11.51
CA GLN A 765 38.31 16.84 11.73
C GLN A 765 39.56 16.49 12.51
N ASN A 766 39.51 15.48 13.35
CA ASN A 766 40.58 15.09 14.28
C ASN A 766 41.17 13.68 14.02
N GLY A 767 40.64 12.97 12.99
CA GLY A 767 41.02 11.58 12.67
C GLY A 767 40.25 10.52 13.43
N ALA A 768 39.46 10.89 14.45
CA ALA A 768 38.59 9.96 15.16
C ALA A 768 37.29 9.74 14.40
N LEU A 769 36.70 8.55 14.59
CA LEU A 769 35.38 8.20 14.08
C LEU A 769 34.29 9.01 14.82
N SER A 770 33.42 9.67 14.06
CA SER A 770 32.28 10.39 14.64
C SER A 770 31.10 9.43 14.86
N PRO A 771 30.21 9.70 15.85
CA PRO A 771 29.03 8.87 16.07
C PRO A 771 28.17 8.72 14.80
N PHE A 772 27.66 7.52 14.57
CA PHE A 772 26.85 7.23 13.39
C PHE A 772 25.43 7.75 13.55
N GLN A 773 24.90 8.30 12.48
CA GLN A 773 23.52 8.77 12.44
C GLN A 773 22.54 7.58 12.40
N ALA A 774 21.42 7.67 13.12
CA ALA A 774 20.38 6.66 13.16
C ALA A 774 19.83 6.27 11.76
N GLY A 775 19.90 7.17 10.79
CA GLY A 775 19.48 6.93 9.40
C GLY A 775 20.18 5.75 8.73
N ILE A 776 21.42 5.39 9.13
CA ILE A 776 22.09 4.20 8.58
C ILE A 776 21.46 2.93 9.11
N GLY A 777 21.02 2.90 10.37
CA GLY A 777 20.30 1.76 10.95
C GLY A 777 18.95 1.54 10.27
N LEU A 778 18.20 2.62 10.03
CA LEU A 778 16.94 2.58 9.29
C LEU A 778 17.14 2.06 7.86
N LEU A 779 18.17 2.54 7.17
CA LEU A 779 18.49 2.09 5.81
C LEU A 779 18.89 0.61 5.79
N ALA A 780 19.75 0.17 6.71
CA ALA A 780 20.23 -1.20 6.81
C ALA A 780 19.09 -2.20 7.10
N GLY A 781 18.22 -1.88 8.06
CA GLY A 781 17.08 -2.74 8.41
C GLY A 781 16.06 -2.87 7.28
N ASN A 782 15.74 -1.76 6.59
CA ASN A 782 14.70 -1.77 5.57
C ASN A 782 15.15 -2.19 4.15
N LEU A 783 16.45 -2.27 3.86
CA LEU A 783 16.94 -2.77 2.58
C LEU A 783 16.99 -4.30 2.53
N GLY A 784 17.13 -4.99 3.66
CA GLY A 784 17.19 -6.44 3.73
C GLY A 784 18.38 -7.07 2.98
N ILE A 785 19.47 -6.34 2.77
CA ILE A 785 20.71 -6.79 2.11
C ILE A 785 21.86 -6.87 3.14
N PRO A 786 22.90 -7.69 2.89
CA PRO A 786 24.05 -7.75 3.79
C PRO A 786 24.75 -6.40 3.86
N VAL A 787 25.14 -6.01 5.07
CA VAL A 787 25.89 -4.77 5.39
C VAL A 787 27.33 -5.14 5.68
N VAL A 788 28.25 -4.46 5.00
CA VAL A 788 29.70 -4.74 5.11
C VAL A 788 30.41 -3.47 5.61
N PRO A 789 31.01 -3.51 6.81
CA PRO A 789 31.79 -2.39 7.32
C PRO A 789 33.14 -2.30 6.61
N ILE A 790 33.57 -1.06 6.33
CA ILE A 790 34.89 -0.77 5.73
C ILE A 790 35.58 0.32 6.55
N LYS A 791 36.85 0.14 6.86
CA LYS A 791 37.68 1.13 7.55
C LYS A 791 38.82 1.58 6.64
N ILE A 792 39.00 2.89 6.55
CA ILE A 792 40.12 3.51 5.85
C ILE A 792 41.03 4.16 6.91
N GLU A 793 42.31 3.83 6.91
CA GLU A 793 43.30 4.37 7.81
C GLU A 793 44.48 4.97 7.04
N GLY A 794 45.21 5.91 7.66
CA GLY A 794 46.41 6.54 7.09
C GLY A 794 46.13 7.79 6.25
N LEU A 795 44.91 8.03 5.79
CA LEU A 795 44.56 9.20 4.99
C LEU A 795 44.54 10.51 5.80
N PHE A 796 44.20 10.43 7.07
CA PHE A 796 44.15 11.62 7.94
C PHE A 796 45.55 12.18 8.21
N GLU A 797 46.53 11.32 8.43
CA GLU A 797 47.92 11.67 8.63
C GLU A 797 48.51 12.37 7.39
N LEU A 798 48.16 11.88 6.20
CA LEU A 798 48.55 12.52 4.94
C LEU A 798 47.94 13.91 4.78
N LYS A 799 46.67 14.06 5.12
CA LYS A 799 45.98 15.35 5.11
C LYS A 799 46.60 16.34 6.10
N LYS A 800 46.87 15.86 7.33
CA LYS A 800 47.53 16.65 8.37
C LYS A 800 48.95 17.09 7.97
N ALA A 801 49.71 16.20 7.33
CA ALA A 801 51.04 16.48 6.81
C ALA A 801 51.05 17.31 5.51
N ARG A 802 49.87 17.66 4.93
CA ARG A 802 49.72 18.36 3.62
C ARG A 802 50.45 17.66 2.45
N LYS A 803 50.65 16.33 2.55
CA LYS A 803 51.30 15.54 1.50
C LYS A 803 50.27 15.06 0.49
N LYS A 804 50.59 15.19 -0.82
CA LYS A 804 49.78 14.66 -1.92
C LYS A 804 50.10 13.21 -2.29
N LEU A 805 51.31 12.74 -1.94
CA LEU A 805 51.83 11.42 -2.20
C LEU A 805 52.24 10.76 -0.89
N ALA A 806 52.05 9.48 -0.75
CA ALA A 806 52.38 8.67 0.41
C ALA A 806 53.29 7.50 0.02
N ARG A 807 54.01 6.96 1.00
CA ARG A 807 54.74 5.68 0.78
C ARG A 807 53.72 4.57 0.49
N PRO A 808 54.03 3.67 -0.45
CA PRO A 808 53.17 2.50 -0.70
C PRO A 808 52.83 1.75 0.62
N GLY A 809 51.55 1.46 0.84
CA GLY A 809 51.07 0.75 2.02
C GLY A 809 50.93 1.57 3.30
N SER A 810 51.16 2.92 3.26
CA SER A 810 50.87 3.81 4.39
C SER A 810 49.36 4.09 4.55
N VAL A 811 48.56 3.74 3.55
CA VAL A 811 47.09 3.75 3.62
C VAL A 811 46.61 2.31 3.61
N SER A 812 45.71 1.97 4.51
CA SER A 812 45.06 0.66 4.54
C SER A 812 43.54 0.78 4.37
N VAL A 813 42.96 -0.23 3.69
CA VAL A 813 41.53 -0.42 3.57
C VAL A 813 41.19 -1.81 4.10
N ALA A 814 40.50 -1.86 5.24
CA ALA A 814 40.05 -3.10 5.87
C ALA A 814 38.56 -3.31 5.60
N ILE A 815 38.20 -4.53 5.15
CA ILE A 815 36.82 -4.94 4.84
C ILE A 815 36.43 -5.98 5.88
N GLY A 816 35.39 -5.67 6.67
CA GLY A 816 34.88 -6.56 7.72
C GLY A 816 33.94 -7.65 7.19
N SER A 817 33.50 -8.50 8.09
CA SER A 817 32.49 -9.51 7.81
C SER A 817 31.12 -8.89 7.60
N ALA A 818 30.31 -9.53 6.77
CA ALA A 818 28.96 -9.07 6.48
C ALA A 818 28.01 -9.39 7.65
N ALA A 819 27.20 -8.39 8.04
CA ALA A 819 26.10 -8.54 8.98
C ALA A 819 24.75 -8.40 8.24
N ARG A 820 23.71 -9.04 8.76
CA ARG A 820 22.33 -8.81 8.31
C ARG A 820 21.52 -8.31 9.50
N PHE A 821 20.68 -7.31 9.22
CA PHE A 821 19.79 -6.74 10.21
C PHE A 821 18.34 -7.00 9.81
N GLU A 822 17.51 -7.24 10.80
CA GLU A 822 16.09 -7.51 10.59
C GLU A 822 15.30 -6.22 10.42
N ALA A 823 14.25 -6.28 9.60
CA ALA A 823 13.29 -5.19 9.51
C ALA A 823 12.58 -5.01 10.87
N GLY A 824 12.54 -3.76 11.36
CA GLY A 824 11.95 -3.46 12.68
C GLY A 824 12.92 -3.49 13.85
N ALA A 825 14.19 -3.94 13.65
CA ALA A 825 15.19 -3.80 14.70
C ALA A 825 15.52 -2.33 15.01
N ASP A 826 15.88 -2.01 16.25
CA ASP A 826 16.17 -0.65 16.69
C ASP A 826 17.28 -0.02 15.84
N PRO A 827 17.00 1.04 15.07
CA PRO A 827 17.97 1.67 14.19
C PRO A 827 19.15 2.31 14.92
N LEU A 828 18.98 2.75 16.15
CA LEU A 828 20.06 3.29 16.97
C LEU A 828 21.02 2.17 17.39
N LYS A 829 20.51 1.03 17.74
CA LYS A 829 21.30 -0.17 18.07
C LYS A 829 22.09 -0.62 16.84
N ILE A 830 21.44 -0.73 15.66
CA ILE A 830 22.12 -1.09 14.40
C ILE A 830 23.25 -0.09 14.08
N ALA A 831 23.01 1.22 14.21
CA ALA A 831 24.02 2.23 13.96
C ALA A 831 25.21 2.09 14.90
N LYS A 832 24.98 1.79 16.18
CA LYS A 832 26.02 1.57 17.19
C LYS A 832 26.80 0.28 16.93
N ASP A 833 26.13 -0.81 16.57
CA ASP A 833 26.78 -2.07 16.23
C ASP A 833 27.71 -1.91 15.00
N LEU A 834 27.28 -1.16 13.99
CA LEU A 834 28.11 -0.83 12.82
C LEU A 834 29.29 0.08 13.16
N GLU A 835 29.12 1.04 14.08
CA GLU A 835 30.20 1.89 14.60
C GLU A 835 31.26 1.04 15.28
N VAL A 836 30.87 0.16 16.19
CA VAL A 836 31.77 -0.78 16.88
C VAL A 836 32.48 -1.70 15.88
N ALA A 837 31.75 -2.22 14.88
CA ALA A 837 32.32 -3.07 13.84
C ALA A 837 33.40 -2.35 13.03
N ILE A 838 33.24 -1.05 12.70
CA ILE A 838 34.27 -0.28 12.00
C ILE A 838 35.43 0.06 12.93
N GLN A 839 35.17 0.32 14.20
CA GLN A 839 36.25 0.59 15.17
C GLN A 839 37.19 -0.62 15.35
N SER A 840 36.61 -1.84 15.33
CA SER A 840 37.36 -3.08 15.54
C SER A 840 38.18 -3.54 14.32
N LEU A 841 37.97 -2.99 13.13
CA LEU A 841 38.78 -3.21 11.94
C LEU A 841 40.11 -2.46 12.00
#